data_24c71b66c715d0dae1986eaef555a50b
#
_entry.id   24c71b66c715d0dae1986eaef555a50b
#
_cell.length_a   1.000
_cell.length_b   1.000
_cell.length_c   1.000
_cell.angle_alpha   90.00
_cell.angle_beta   90.00
_cell.angle_gamma   90.00
#
_symmetry.space_group_name_H-M   'P 1'
#
loop_
_entity.id
_entity.type
_entity.pdbx_description
1 polymer ?
#
loop_
_entity_poly.entity_id
_entity_poly.type
_entity_poly.pdbx_seq_one_letter_code
_entity_poly.pdbx_strand_id
1 'polypeptide(L)'
;MRACSSVVGLHWVDIDGLAVATAGGYLQVFDASGNLRDQVLVEHSPVGSRIMRNVSTGHQIVSYQSSVVGWGSNLTFVSSSRLTNVRLLLWRERLALFRELGDWAGGISSGLQILDGLRGSEPRDGFPGGTEDVVWPFVVKGADINSLPSQLLGLFKEYVSVVLENFKKAQLYEGSEQSSQAFSLVSQVASLSVQLCVRLGTKEELYGAIYDSFKQAGQGAALLRKFETPILRDQLPSLEPEPLQDLVRLFVEDEQPQRVERCVLHLNVETMDLNQVFRLCRENRLYSALIYVNNRALGDYVAPACDLLVEHARSLLEGRIEDAKAVGYKLLLYLRCCVRGEGFPPGAPRDAAVEAALVRSQAVGWLLLAAASNLPAMGWQGPSEHLAALPPGPHGALRLLTSLDTAVALSVLAEALTGWDAAETELLEALRLPTGEDPPDPRSDGGAESGLEDCSLEVQTASQVAVNAVVSLLSEGASWPSRECALRFVGHFVSDGRAAAPPPVLLELLRMVAAPKQSGAGAQLSIPDRLHRADPTAEETFLHLTETISQACSWQEGPGPERDVVDPSEVLRLAEAAGFCAAAGRCLHLSARFPEAIAWHLNREGGGPGTAFDYVESTLAEPNGLPPQRAAAFRSAVMGALPSLTNAAPDRAARLVMAHFAEDQEAVIDSLRDCPELQWRYLDSAMQAAEARRGADRDNG
;
A
#
# COMPACT_ATOMS: atom_id res chain seq x y z
N MET A 1 19.78 -12.04 -53.55
CA MET A 1 21.25 -11.80 -53.57
C MET A 1 21.64 -10.91 -54.74
N ARG A 2 22.11 -9.69 -54.49
CA ARG A 2 22.73 -8.86 -55.51
C ARG A 2 24.23 -8.76 -55.16
N ALA A 3 25.01 -9.66 -55.68
CA ALA A 3 26.47 -9.51 -55.65
C ALA A 3 26.85 -8.33 -56.55
N CYS A 4 27.56 -7.31 -56.02
CA CYS A 4 28.00 -6.16 -56.79
C CYS A 4 29.03 -6.46 -57.85
N SER A 5 29.47 -7.75 -57.94
CA SER A 5 30.42 -8.26 -58.96
C SER A 5 30.10 -9.70 -59.25
N SER A 6 30.58 -10.22 -60.41
CA SER A 6 30.38 -11.61 -60.81
C SER A 6 30.93 -12.61 -59.77
N VAL A 7 30.18 -13.66 -59.43
CA VAL A 7 30.59 -14.73 -58.54
C VAL A 7 31.58 -15.62 -59.25
N VAL A 8 32.72 -15.90 -58.62
CA VAL A 8 33.83 -16.68 -59.17
C VAL A 8 33.91 -18.04 -58.50
N GLY A 9 33.45 -18.16 -57.26
CA GLY A 9 33.43 -19.39 -56.52
C GLY A 9 32.43 -19.39 -55.37
N LEU A 10 31.93 -20.56 -55.06
CA LEU A 10 31.00 -20.84 -53.96
C LEU A 10 31.56 -22.02 -53.18
N HIS A 11 31.54 -21.90 -51.85
CA HIS A 11 31.92 -23.00 -50.98
C HIS A 11 31.08 -23.00 -49.73
N TRP A 12 30.47 -24.16 -49.41
CA TRP A 12 29.81 -24.36 -48.13
C TRP A 12 30.83 -24.59 -47.04
N VAL A 13 30.92 -23.65 -46.10
CA VAL A 13 31.88 -23.73 -44.99
C VAL A 13 31.31 -24.61 -43.88
N ASP A 14 30.02 -24.53 -43.69
CA ASP A 14 29.23 -25.34 -42.76
C ASP A 14 27.76 -25.50 -43.28
N ILE A 15 26.91 -26.20 -42.54
CA ILE A 15 25.48 -26.40 -42.86
C ILE A 15 24.75 -25.07 -43.09
N ASP A 16 25.11 -24.06 -42.32
CA ASP A 16 24.42 -22.75 -42.30
C ASP A 16 25.24 -21.59 -42.94
N GLY A 17 26.42 -21.87 -43.51
CA GLY A 17 27.33 -20.84 -43.98
C GLY A 17 27.86 -21.05 -45.40
N LEU A 18 27.54 -20.12 -46.32
CA LEU A 18 27.99 -20.10 -47.68
C LEU A 18 29.03 -18.99 -47.91
N ALA A 19 30.25 -19.39 -48.26
CA ALA A 19 31.27 -18.45 -48.68
C ALA A 19 31.15 -18.21 -50.20
N VAL A 20 31.10 -16.93 -50.59
CA VAL A 20 30.96 -16.49 -51.97
C VAL A 20 32.16 -15.63 -52.32
N ALA A 21 32.95 -16.13 -53.27
CA ALA A 21 34.07 -15.38 -53.81
C ALA A 21 33.63 -14.59 -55.04
N THR A 22 34.00 -13.32 -55.11
CA THR A 22 33.64 -12.43 -56.22
C THR A 22 34.84 -12.12 -57.10
N ALA A 23 34.63 -11.81 -58.37
CA ALA A 23 35.70 -11.41 -59.31
C ALA A 23 36.40 -10.12 -58.85
N GLY A 24 35.75 -9.30 -58.03
CA GLY A 24 36.37 -8.08 -57.44
C GLY A 24 37.31 -8.38 -56.27
N GLY A 25 37.56 -9.64 -55.95
CA GLY A 25 38.46 -10.06 -54.89
C GLY A 25 37.87 -10.07 -53.49
N TYR A 26 36.57 -9.89 -53.37
CA TYR A 26 35.86 -9.99 -52.08
C TYR A 26 35.44 -11.42 -51.75
N LEU A 27 35.65 -11.81 -50.53
CA LEU A 27 35.02 -12.97 -49.91
C LEU A 27 33.84 -12.47 -49.08
N GLN A 28 32.68 -12.96 -49.47
CA GLN A 28 31.40 -12.69 -48.77
C GLN A 28 30.91 -13.97 -48.14
N VAL A 29 30.50 -13.91 -46.87
CA VAL A 29 29.93 -15.05 -46.17
C VAL A 29 28.43 -14.77 -45.89
N PHE A 30 27.59 -15.70 -46.36
CA PHE A 30 26.13 -15.63 -46.20
C PHE A 30 25.65 -16.73 -45.26
N ASP A 31 24.58 -16.46 -44.53
CA ASP A 31 23.87 -17.49 -43.79
C ASP A 31 22.94 -18.30 -44.70
N ALA A 32 22.32 -19.37 -44.14
CA ALA A 32 21.33 -20.19 -44.85
C ALA A 32 20.08 -19.39 -45.27
N SER A 33 19.77 -18.28 -44.63
CA SER A 33 18.68 -17.36 -44.99
C SER A 33 19.07 -16.37 -46.11
N GLY A 34 20.33 -16.38 -46.54
CA GLY A 34 20.85 -15.53 -47.63
C GLY A 34 21.24 -14.12 -47.19
N ASN A 35 21.37 -13.84 -45.89
CA ASN A 35 21.84 -12.58 -45.37
C ASN A 35 23.36 -12.55 -45.38
N LEU A 36 23.94 -11.43 -45.81
CA LEU A 36 25.37 -11.21 -45.76
C LEU A 36 25.80 -11.08 -44.27
N ARG A 37 26.77 -11.92 -43.87
CA ARG A 37 27.29 -11.98 -42.53
C ARG A 37 28.68 -11.38 -42.36
N ASP A 38 29.50 -11.53 -43.39
CA ASP A 38 30.85 -10.97 -43.38
C ASP A 38 31.33 -10.68 -44.82
N GLN A 39 32.19 -9.68 -44.98
CA GLN A 39 32.80 -9.35 -46.27
C GLN A 39 34.23 -8.87 -46.05
N VAL A 40 35.17 -9.57 -46.70
CA VAL A 40 36.58 -9.25 -46.59
C VAL A 40 37.18 -9.10 -47.99
N LEU A 41 37.97 -8.07 -48.21
CA LEU A 41 38.76 -7.91 -49.40
C LEU A 41 40.01 -8.79 -49.27
N VAL A 42 40.05 -9.89 -50.01
CA VAL A 42 41.14 -10.86 -49.97
C VAL A 42 42.23 -10.52 -50.99
N GLU A 43 41.86 -9.97 -52.13
CA GLU A 43 42.72 -9.72 -53.24
C GLU A 43 42.36 -8.41 -53.97
N HIS A 44 43.34 -7.58 -54.26
CA HIS A 44 43.13 -6.30 -54.98
C HIS A 44 43.13 -6.51 -56.51
N SER A 45 43.56 -7.68 -56.98
CA SER A 45 43.54 -8.03 -58.37
C SER A 45 42.35 -8.92 -58.71
N PRO A 46 41.79 -8.89 -59.93
CA PRO A 46 40.70 -9.71 -60.29
C PRO A 46 41.04 -11.19 -60.05
N VAL A 47 40.24 -11.87 -59.19
CA VAL A 47 40.40 -13.29 -58.88
C VAL A 47 39.89 -14.09 -60.07
N GLY A 48 40.66 -15.05 -60.52
CA GLY A 48 40.17 -16.09 -61.45
C GLY A 48 40.27 -15.77 -62.91
N SER A 49 41.09 -14.79 -63.34
CA SER A 49 41.34 -14.61 -64.76
C SER A 49 42.42 -15.57 -65.25
N ARG A 50 42.04 -16.79 -65.55
CA ARG A 50 42.89 -17.61 -66.42
C ARG A 50 42.71 -17.12 -67.86
N ILE A 51 43.70 -16.43 -68.33
CA ILE A 51 43.75 -16.03 -69.74
C ILE A 51 44.19 -17.26 -70.53
N MET A 52 43.21 -17.98 -71.10
CA MET A 52 43.51 -19.01 -72.09
C MET A 52 43.49 -18.36 -73.48
N ARG A 53 44.61 -18.38 -74.15
CA ARG A 53 44.65 -18.05 -75.57
C ARG A 53 44.11 -19.24 -76.35
N ASN A 54 43.00 -19.06 -77.04
CA ASN A 54 42.55 -20.02 -77.97
C ASN A 54 43.47 -19.99 -79.21
N VAL A 55 44.21 -21.03 -79.37
CA VAL A 55 45.24 -21.12 -80.45
C VAL A 55 44.65 -21.05 -81.86
N SER A 56 43.37 -21.41 -82.03
CA SER A 56 42.71 -21.40 -83.36
C SER A 56 42.01 -20.04 -83.69
N THR A 57 41.62 -19.23 -82.72
CA THR A 57 40.88 -17.95 -82.96
C THR A 57 41.59 -16.69 -82.47
N GLY A 58 42.67 -16.83 -81.73
CA GLY A 58 43.41 -15.72 -81.14
C GLY A 58 42.69 -14.96 -80.06
N HIS A 59 41.46 -15.32 -79.68
CA HIS A 59 40.71 -14.66 -78.66
C HIS A 59 41.10 -15.12 -77.24
N GLN A 60 41.18 -14.17 -76.31
CA GLN A 60 41.40 -14.46 -74.92
C GLN A 60 40.08 -14.90 -74.28
N ILE A 61 40.04 -16.12 -73.80
CA ILE A 61 38.92 -16.65 -73.05
C ILE A 61 39.24 -16.53 -71.55
N VAL A 62 38.47 -15.74 -70.84
CA VAL A 62 38.56 -15.65 -69.38
C VAL A 62 37.75 -16.81 -68.78
N SER A 63 38.41 -17.72 -68.11
CA SER A 63 37.76 -18.83 -67.41
C SER A 63 37.89 -18.61 -65.89
N TYR A 64 36.78 -18.63 -65.22
CA TYR A 64 36.76 -18.54 -63.76
C TYR A 64 36.62 -19.93 -63.09
N GLN A 65 36.61 -21.00 -63.85
CA GLN A 65 36.51 -22.36 -63.29
C GLN A 65 37.73 -22.70 -62.45
N SER A 66 37.50 -23.22 -61.23
CA SER A 66 38.54 -23.64 -60.30
C SER A 66 39.46 -22.51 -59.78
N SER A 67 39.00 -21.26 -59.85
CA SER A 67 39.74 -20.09 -59.29
C SER A 67 39.64 -20.02 -57.77
N VAL A 68 38.67 -20.67 -57.19
CA VAL A 68 38.48 -20.79 -55.75
C VAL A 68 38.22 -22.26 -55.43
N VAL A 69 39.00 -22.81 -54.54
CA VAL A 69 38.86 -24.15 -54.02
C VAL A 69 38.73 -24.07 -52.50
N GLY A 70 37.67 -24.68 -51.99
CA GLY A 70 37.39 -24.75 -50.56
C GLY A 70 37.54 -26.17 -50.01
N TRP A 71 38.11 -26.26 -48.82
CA TRP A 71 38.18 -27.50 -48.05
C TRP A 71 37.92 -27.17 -46.55
N GLY A 72 36.76 -27.54 -46.06
CA GLY A 72 36.36 -27.15 -44.69
C GLY A 72 36.37 -25.63 -44.51
N SER A 73 37.13 -25.13 -43.54
CA SER A 73 37.30 -23.71 -43.28
C SER A 73 38.38 -22.99 -44.11
N ASN A 74 39.08 -23.70 -44.97
CA ASN A 74 40.14 -23.13 -45.81
C ASN A 74 39.62 -22.85 -47.23
N LEU A 75 39.95 -21.67 -47.75
CA LEU A 75 39.60 -21.20 -49.07
C LEU A 75 40.86 -20.77 -49.79
N THR A 76 41.17 -21.37 -50.91
CA THR A 76 42.33 -21.03 -51.71
C THR A 76 41.89 -20.28 -52.96
N PHE A 77 42.38 -19.08 -53.10
CA PHE A 77 42.14 -18.19 -54.25
C PHE A 77 43.33 -18.26 -55.20
N VAL A 78 43.06 -18.47 -56.44
CA VAL A 78 44.04 -18.43 -57.48
C VAL A 78 43.87 -17.13 -58.29
N SER A 79 44.80 -16.24 -58.22
CA SER A 79 44.83 -15.03 -59.03
C SER A 79 45.90 -15.17 -60.15
N SER A 80 46.01 -14.20 -61.03
CA SER A 80 46.97 -14.22 -62.11
C SER A 80 48.44 -14.20 -61.68
N SER A 81 48.70 -13.69 -60.44
CA SER A 81 50.04 -13.44 -59.91
C SER A 81 50.39 -14.25 -58.66
N ARG A 82 49.38 -14.72 -57.92
CA ARG A 82 49.64 -15.39 -56.65
C ARG A 82 48.54 -16.34 -56.27
N LEU A 83 48.82 -17.21 -55.31
CA LEU A 83 47.91 -18.10 -54.64
C LEU A 83 47.69 -17.57 -53.24
N THR A 84 46.45 -17.24 -52.89
CA THR A 84 46.07 -16.69 -51.57
C THR A 84 45.22 -17.75 -50.85
N ASN A 85 45.66 -18.14 -49.66
CA ASN A 85 44.92 -19.04 -48.81
C ASN A 85 44.30 -18.24 -47.68
N VAL A 86 42.96 -18.37 -47.51
CA VAL A 86 42.17 -17.75 -46.47
C VAL A 86 41.59 -18.84 -45.59
N ARG A 87 41.81 -18.71 -44.30
CA ARG A 87 41.21 -19.64 -43.32
C ARG A 87 40.16 -18.92 -42.51
N LEU A 88 38.97 -19.40 -42.46
CA LEU A 88 37.92 -18.98 -41.58
C LEU A 88 38.18 -19.59 -40.19
N LEU A 89 38.45 -18.72 -39.22
CA LEU A 89 38.77 -19.17 -37.86
C LEU A 89 37.52 -19.69 -37.12
N LEU A 90 37.67 -20.83 -36.47
CA LEU A 90 36.70 -21.29 -35.50
C LEU A 90 36.60 -20.31 -34.33
N TRP A 91 35.45 -20.28 -33.67
CA TRP A 91 35.26 -19.36 -32.54
C TRP A 91 36.34 -19.46 -31.45
N ARG A 92 36.84 -20.67 -31.17
CA ARG A 92 37.97 -20.89 -30.23
C ARG A 92 39.26 -20.26 -30.70
N GLU A 93 39.59 -20.46 -31.95
CA GLU A 93 40.81 -19.92 -32.56
C GLU A 93 40.73 -18.39 -32.60
N ARG A 94 39.54 -17.86 -32.84
CA ARG A 94 39.32 -16.40 -32.85
C ARG A 94 39.47 -15.81 -31.45
N LEU A 95 38.91 -16.44 -30.42
CA LEU A 95 39.12 -16.02 -29.04
C LEU A 95 40.60 -16.13 -28.62
N ALA A 96 41.32 -17.20 -29.04
CA ALA A 96 42.74 -17.32 -28.78
C ALA A 96 43.57 -16.21 -29.46
N LEU A 97 43.21 -15.87 -30.69
CA LEU A 97 43.84 -14.75 -31.40
C LEU A 97 43.65 -13.41 -30.71
N PHE A 98 42.42 -13.10 -30.26
CA PHE A 98 42.17 -11.87 -29.49
C PHE A 98 42.99 -11.84 -28.19
N ARG A 99 43.12 -13.00 -27.53
CA ARG A 99 43.96 -13.11 -26.33
C ARG A 99 45.43 -12.82 -26.61
N GLU A 100 45.97 -13.38 -27.69
CA GLU A 100 47.37 -13.15 -28.11
C GLU A 100 47.63 -11.70 -28.51
N LEU A 101 46.67 -11.05 -29.15
CA LEU A 101 46.74 -9.64 -29.53
C LEU A 101 46.54 -8.66 -28.37
N GLY A 102 46.06 -9.18 -27.20
CA GLY A 102 45.72 -8.33 -26.07
C GLY A 102 44.43 -7.51 -26.26
N ASP A 103 43.66 -7.80 -27.31
CA ASP A 103 42.35 -7.17 -27.58
C ASP A 103 41.23 -7.91 -26.85
N TRP A 104 41.23 -7.77 -25.54
CA TRP A 104 40.25 -8.40 -24.64
C TRP A 104 38.84 -7.97 -24.93
N ALA A 105 38.63 -6.67 -25.20
CA ALA A 105 37.32 -6.12 -25.47
C ALA A 105 36.70 -6.69 -26.76
N GLY A 106 37.51 -6.77 -27.82
CA GLY A 106 37.14 -7.37 -29.09
C GLY A 106 36.81 -8.86 -28.94
N GLY A 107 37.59 -9.59 -28.16
CA GLY A 107 37.36 -11.00 -27.87
C GLY A 107 36.04 -11.26 -27.13
N ILE A 108 35.78 -10.50 -26.07
CA ILE A 108 34.57 -10.61 -25.28
C ILE A 108 33.33 -10.21 -26.08
N SER A 109 33.41 -9.09 -26.81
CA SER A 109 32.34 -8.62 -27.69
C SER A 109 31.99 -9.66 -28.76
N SER A 110 33.01 -10.20 -29.44
CA SER A 110 32.85 -11.26 -30.45
C SER A 110 32.22 -12.51 -29.86
N GLY A 111 32.66 -12.95 -28.69
CA GLY A 111 32.10 -14.13 -28.02
C GLY A 111 30.65 -13.94 -27.58
N LEU A 112 30.29 -12.75 -27.07
CA LEU A 112 28.91 -12.43 -26.71
C LEU A 112 27.98 -12.37 -27.94
N GLN A 113 28.45 -11.82 -29.05
CA GLN A 113 27.70 -11.83 -30.31
C GLN A 113 27.40 -13.26 -30.79
N ILE A 114 28.38 -14.14 -30.67
CA ILE A 114 28.21 -15.57 -30.99
C ILE A 114 27.14 -16.16 -30.06
N LEU A 115 27.19 -15.89 -28.77
CA LEU A 115 26.25 -16.41 -27.80
C LEU A 115 24.82 -15.90 -28.04
N ASP A 116 24.66 -14.61 -28.34
CA ASP A 116 23.37 -13.97 -28.61
C ASP A 116 22.77 -14.51 -29.92
N GLY A 117 23.59 -14.73 -30.94
CA GLY A 117 23.17 -15.36 -32.18
C GLY A 117 22.66 -16.79 -32.02
N LEU A 118 23.26 -17.55 -31.09
CA LEU A 118 22.81 -18.91 -30.77
C LEU A 118 21.49 -18.93 -30.00
N ARG A 119 21.20 -17.92 -29.19
CA ARG A 119 19.98 -17.80 -28.41
C ARG A 119 18.80 -17.22 -29.21
N GLY A 120 19.02 -16.80 -30.48
CA GLY A 120 17.97 -16.18 -31.30
C GLY A 120 17.49 -14.82 -30.79
N SER A 121 18.25 -14.19 -29.92
CA SER A 121 17.95 -12.86 -29.37
C SER A 121 18.41 -11.78 -30.37
N GLU A 122 17.58 -10.77 -30.63
CA GLU A 122 18.04 -9.58 -31.35
C GLU A 122 19.19 -8.92 -30.59
N PRO A 123 20.22 -8.38 -31.30
CA PRO A 123 21.33 -7.70 -30.66
C PRO A 123 20.83 -6.50 -29.88
N ARG A 124 20.92 -6.54 -28.56
CA ARG A 124 20.61 -5.39 -27.70
C ARG A 124 21.86 -4.55 -27.54
N ASP A 125 21.76 -3.29 -27.98
CA ASP A 125 22.77 -2.26 -27.85
C ASP A 125 23.26 -2.14 -26.42
N GLY A 126 24.57 -2.03 -26.23
CA GLY A 126 25.08 -1.69 -24.90
C GLY A 126 26.54 -2.02 -24.61
N PHE A 127 27.31 -2.59 -25.55
CA PHE A 127 28.75 -2.73 -25.35
C PHE A 127 29.50 -1.53 -25.90
N PRO A 128 30.32 -0.83 -25.08
CA PRO A 128 31.17 0.25 -25.59
C PRO A 128 32.25 -0.35 -26.49
N GLY A 129 32.21 -0.05 -27.77
CA GLY A 129 33.15 -0.52 -28.78
C GLY A 129 32.53 -1.15 -30.03
N GLY A 130 31.20 -1.31 -30.04
CA GLY A 130 30.48 -1.73 -31.25
C GLY A 130 30.42 -0.58 -32.26
N THR A 131 31.29 -0.58 -33.27
CA THR A 131 31.01 0.16 -34.49
C THR A 131 29.76 -0.42 -35.16
N GLU A 132 28.88 0.45 -35.70
CA GLU A 132 27.59 0.09 -36.33
C GLU A 132 27.70 -0.92 -37.49
N ASP A 133 28.91 -1.33 -37.88
CA ASP A 133 29.22 -2.28 -38.93
C ASP A 133 29.61 -3.67 -38.43
N VAL A 134 29.11 -4.14 -37.26
CA VAL A 134 29.46 -5.48 -36.77
C VAL A 134 28.69 -6.53 -37.54
N VAL A 135 29.32 -6.95 -38.60
CA VAL A 135 28.93 -8.15 -39.32
C VAL A 135 29.12 -9.37 -38.43
N TRP A 136 28.07 -10.18 -38.27
CA TRP A 136 28.07 -11.36 -37.42
C TRP A 136 29.27 -12.27 -37.75
N PRO A 137 30.13 -12.56 -36.75
CA PRO A 137 31.20 -13.52 -37.02
C PRO A 137 30.61 -14.86 -37.42
N PHE A 138 31.05 -15.38 -38.52
CA PHE A 138 30.64 -16.70 -38.96
C PHE A 138 31.04 -17.75 -37.91
N VAL A 139 30.07 -18.42 -37.36
CA VAL A 139 30.31 -19.48 -36.37
C VAL A 139 30.29 -20.79 -37.09
N VAL A 140 31.44 -21.39 -37.32
CA VAL A 140 31.54 -22.78 -37.63
C VAL A 140 31.12 -23.55 -36.39
N LYS A 141 29.92 -24.14 -36.39
CA LYS A 141 29.39 -24.96 -35.31
C LYS A 141 30.30 -26.17 -35.09
N GLY A 142 31.33 -26.01 -34.24
CA GLY A 142 32.06 -27.14 -33.73
C GLY A 142 31.28 -27.84 -32.60
N ALA A 143 31.51 -29.14 -32.39
CA ALA A 143 30.81 -29.98 -31.39
C ALA A 143 30.84 -29.44 -29.91
N ASP A 144 31.57 -28.37 -29.64
CA ASP A 144 31.87 -27.84 -28.28
C ASP A 144 31.34 -26.45 -27.99
N ILE A 145 30.29 -26.00 -28.69
CA ILE A 145 29.75 -24.65 -28.48
C ILE A 145 29.20 -24.43 -27.06
N ASN A 146 28.82 -25.49 -26.36
CA ASN A 146 28.40 -25.47 -24.99
C ASN A 146 29.52 -25.02 -24.02
N SER A 147 30.79 -25.10 -24.47
CA SER A 147 31.95 -24.63 -23.68
C SER A 147 32.24 -23.12 -23.86
N LEU A 148 31.54 -22.44 -24.78
CA LEU A 148 31.75 -21.01 -25.07
C LEU A 148 31.55 -20.12 -23.83
N PRO A 149 30.47 -20.28 -23.02
CA PRO A 149 30.30 -19.46 -21.81
C PRO A 149 31.46 -19.58 -20.84
N SER A 150 31.94 -20.80 -20.58
CA SER A 150 33.07 -21.03 -19.64
C SER A 150 34.38 -20.50 -20.18
N GLN A 151 34.64 -20.56 -21.48
CA GLN A 151 35.85 -19.99 -22.09
C GLN A 151 35.83 -18.46 -22.11
N LEU A 152 34.65 -17.85 -22.37
CA LEU A 152 34.47 -16.41 -22.26
C LEU A 152 34.71 -15.92 -20.83
N LEU A 153 34.18 -16.64 -19.85
CA LEU A 153 34.40 -16.33 -18.44
C LEU A 153 35.88 -16.45 -18.07
N GLY A 154 36.57 -17.49 -18.56
CA GLY A 154 38.03 -17.66 -18.36
C GLY A 154 38.81 -16.50 -18.93
N LEU A 155 38.54 -16.15 -20.19
CA LEU A 155 39.15 -15.01 -20.86
C LEU A 155 38.92 -13.70 -20.11
N PHE A 156 37.71 -13.51 -19.60
CA PHE A 156 37.31 -12.33 -18.85
C PHE A 156 38.02 -12.25 -17.50
N LYS A 157 38.15 -13.35 -16.77
CA LYS A 157 38.92 -13.39 -15.51
C LYS A 157 40.39 -13.00 -15.71
N GLU A 158 41.00 -13.49 -16.78
CA GLU A 158 42.35 -13.07 -17.13
C GLU A 158 42.43 -11.57 -17.40
N TYR A 159 41.49 -11.03 -18.19
CA TYR A 159 41.41 -9.60 -18.46
C TYR A 159 41.26 -8.78 -17.17
N VAL A 160 40.36 -9.17 -16.27
CA VAL A 160 40.18 -8.53 -14.96
C VAL A 160 41.52 -8.53 -14.20
N SER A 161 42.21 -9.65 -14.13
CA SER A 161 43.52 -9.76 -13.45
C SER A 161 44.54 -8.81 -14.02
N VAL A 162 44.70 -8.75 -15.36
CA VAL A 162 45.62 -7.85 -16.04
C VAL A 162 45.30 -6.37 -15.74
N VAL A 163 44.04 -6.00 -15.81
CA VAL A 163 43.60 -4.61 -15.54
C VAL A 163 43.89 -4.21 -14.10
N LEU A 164 43.56 -5.10 -13.13
CA LEU A 164 43.78 -4.83 -11.71
C LEU A 164 45.29 -4.79 -11.34
N GLU A 165 46.11 -5.63 -11.96
CA GLU A 165 47.56 -5.57 -11.78
C GLU A 165 48.15 -4.26 -12.34
N ASN A 166 47.69 -3.85 -13.52
CA ASN A 166 48.10 -2.58 -14.13
C ASN A 166 47.67 -1.38 -13.27
N PHE A 167 46.45 -1.47 -12.69
CA PHE A 167 45.97 -0.48 -11.74
C PHE A 167 46.85 -0.38 -10.50
N LYS A 168 47.20 -1.49 -9.87
CA LYS A 168 48.15 -1.50 -8.73
C LYS A 168 49.48 -0.86 -9.08
N LYS A 169 50.02 -1.11 -10.28
CA LYS A 169 51.24 -0.47 -10.79
C LYS A 169 51.08 1.03 -11.00
N ALA A 170 49.92 1.46 -11.56
CA ALA A 170 49.61 2.86 -11.80
C ALA A 170 49.43 3.67 -10.50
N GLN A 171 48.97 3.06 -9.43
CA GLN A 171 48.84 3.69 -8.09
C GLN A 171 50.21 4.12 -7.51
N LEU A 172 51.29 3.48 -7.92
CA LEU A 172 52.65 3.85 -7.48
C LEU A 172 53.10 5.22 -8.04
N TYR A 173 52.38 5.76 -9.03
CA TYR A 173 52.68 7.05 -9.68
C TYR A 173 51.55 8.05 -9.35
N GLU A 174 51.49 8.52 -8.10
CA GLU A 174 50.48 9.48 -7.64
C GLU A 174 50.47 10.76 -8.50
N GLY A 175 49.26 11.17 -8.93
CA GLY A 175 49.02 12.47 -9.61
C GLY A 175 49.22 12.49 -11.11
N SER A 176 49.44 11.35 -11.80
CA SER A 176 49.59 11.31 -13.26
C SER A 176 48.23 11.09 -13.97
N GLU A 177 48.15 11.56 -15.26
CA GLU A 177 46.99 11.24 -16.11
C GLU A 177 46.74 9.73 -16.24
N GLN A 178 47.81 8.94 -16.11
CA GLN A 178 47.73 7.47 -16.11
C GLN A 178 46.92 6.90 -14.95
N SER A 179 46.98 7.53 -13.78
CA SER A 179 46.16 7.11 -12.63
C SER A 179 44.66 7.35 -12.91
N SER A 180 44.28 8.50 -13.47
CA SER A 180 42.89 8.80 -13.82
C SER A 180 42.34 7.87 -14.91
N GLN A 181 43.13 7.52 -15.92
CA GLN A 181 42.79 6.56 -16.96
C GLN A 181 42.60 5.15 -16.37
N ALA A 182 43.48 4.75 -15.44
CA ALA A 182 43.37 3.45 -14.77
C ALA A 182 42.11 3.32 -13.94
N PHE A 183 41.69 4.38 -13.21
CA PHE A 183 40.41 4.40 -12.49
C PHE A 183 39.21 4.26 -13.43
N SER A 184 39.24 4.99 -14.57
CA SER A 184 38.18 4.88 -15.58
C SER A 184 38.07 3.46 -16.13
N LEU A 185 39.22 2.84 -16.45
CA LEU A 185 39.26 1.46 -16.95
C LEU A 185 38.75 0.45 -15.93
N VAL A 186 39.13 0.56 -14.65
CA VAL A 186 38.62 -0.29 -13.56
C VAL A 186 37.10 -0.15 -13.45
N SER A 187 36.54 1.06 -13.53
CA SER A 187 35.10 1.28 -13.50
C SER A 187 34.36 0.66 -14.70
N GLN A 188 34.99 0.71 -15.90
CA GLN A 188 34.44 0.05 -17.09
C GLN A 188 34.47 -1.47 -16.94
N VAL A 189 35.60 -2.04 -16.51
CA VAL A 189 35.73 -3.49 -16.30
C VAL A 189 34.74 -3.98 -15.21
N ALA A 190 34.55 -3.20 -14.14
CA ALA A 190 33.51 -3.52 -13.13
C ALA A 190 32.11 -3.57 -13.74
N SER A 191 31.76 -2.64 -14.62
CA SER A 191 30.47 -2.65 -15.32
C SER A 191 30.34 -3.86 -16.26
N LEU A 192 31.41 -4.16 -17.01
CA LEU A 192 31.45 -5.33 -17.89
C LEU A 192 31.37 -6.66 -17.12
N SER A 193 32.00 -6.74 -15.94
CA SER A 193 31.91 -7.93 -15.06
C SER A 193 30.47 -8.29 -14.73
N VAL A 194 29.72 -7.28 -14.28
CA VAL A 194 28.31 -7.49 -13.92
C VAL A 194 27.46 -7.86 -15.14
N GLN A 195 27.61 -7.13 -16.25
CA GLN A 195 26.86 -7.37 -17.46
C GLN A 195 27.15 -8.77 -18.05
N LEU A 196 28.41 -9.18 -18.07
CA LEU A 196 28.83 -10.48 -18.59
C LEU A 196 28.26 -11.61 -17.73
N CYS A 197 28.45 -11.55 -16.41
CA CYS A 197 27.97 -12.61 -15.52
C CYS A 197 26.44 -12.73 -15.50
N VAL A 198 25.70 -11.59 -15.59
CA VAL A 198 24.24 -11.61 -15.75
C VAL A 198 23.85 -12.29 -17.06
N ARG A 199 24.51 -11.94 -18.19
CA ARG A 199 24.21 -12.57 -19.49
C ARG A 199 24.55 -14.05 -19.55
N LEU A 200 25.66 -14.46 -18.93
CA LEU A 200 26.09 -15.85 -18.87
C LEU A 200 25.30 -16.68 -17.85
N GLY A 201 24.64 -16.04 -16.87
CA GLY A 201 23.98 -16.71 -15.76
C GLY A 201 24.95 -17.25 -14.69
N THR A 202 26.20 -16.78 -14.67
CA THR A 202 27.27 -17.23 -13.76
C THR A 202 27.44 -16.27 -12.57
N LYS A 203 26.40 -16.15 -11.74
CA LYS A 203 26.38 -15.23 -10.60
C LYS A 203 27.38 -15.62 -9.52
N GLU A 204 27.56 -16.90 -9.27
CA GLU A 204 28.53 -17.46 -8.30
C GLU A 204 29.94 -16.99 -8.58
N GLU A 205 30.32 -16.90 -9.84
CA GLU A 205 31.64 -16.41 -10.24
C GLU A 205 31.82 -14.89 -10.07
N LEU A 206 30.71 -14.16 -10.20
CA LEU A 206 30.69 -12.71 -9.92
C LEU A 206 30.94 -12.44 -8.44
N TYR A 207 30.31 -13.19 -7.56
CA TYR A 207 30.39 -13.00 -6.11
C TYR A 207 31.67 -13.61 -5.50
N GLY A 208 32.21 -14.67 -6.11
CA GLY A 208 33.45 -15.31 -5.72
C GLY A 208 34.66 -14.68 -6.42
N ALA A 209 35.24 -15.41 -7.39
CA ALA A 209 36.54 -15.10 -7.97
C ALA A 209 36.72 -13.67 -8.52
N ILE A 210 35.65 -13.10 -9.13
CA ILE A 210 35.72 -11.73 -9.66
C ILE A 210 35.68 -10.72 -8.52
N TYR A 211 34.73 -10.87 -7.57
CA TYR A 211 34.62 -9.97 -6.42
C TYR A 211 35.88 -9.98 -5.57
N ASP A 212 36.45 -11.17 -5.29
CA ASP A 212 37.68 -11.33 -4.54
C ASP A 212 38.86 -10.62 -5.22
N SER A 213 38.97 -10.71 -6.56
CA SER A 213 40.01 -10.04 -7.31
C SER A 213 39.93 -8.51 -7.16
N PHE A 214 38.72 -7.95 -7.24
CA PHE A 214 38.52 -6.53 -7.02
C PHE A 214 38.80 -6.12 -5.56
N LYS A 215 38.40 -6.93 -4.60
CA LYS A 215 38.61 -6.71 -3.16
C LYS A 215 40.12 -6.73 -2.83
N GLN A 216 40.86 -7.70 -3.35
CA GLN A 216 42.32 -7.77 -3.20
C GLN A 216 43.07 -6.61 -3.85
N ALA A 217 42.46 -6.01 -4.87
CA ALA A 217 43.03 -4.80 -5.50
C ALA A 217 42.58 -3.48 -4.80
N GLY A 218 41.82 -3.56 -3.72
CA GLY A 218 41.25 -2.40 -3.03
C GLY A 218 40.18 -1.66 -3.85
N GLN A 219 39.60 -2.32 -4.86
CA GLN A 219 38.62 -1.75 -5.77
C GLN A 219 37.23 -2.42 -5.66
N GLY A 220 36.96 -3.10 -4.54
CA GLY A 220 35.65 -3.73 -4.25
C GLY A 220 34.48 -2.74 -4.35
N ALA A 221 34.66 -1.51 -3.87
CA ALA A 221 33.67 -0.45 -3.97
C ALA A 221 33.29 -0.10 -5.42
N ALA A 222 34.24 -0.14 -6.35
CA ALA A 222 33.98 0.14 -7.77
C ALA A 222 33.07 -0.91 -8.41
N LEU A 223 33.21 -2.19 -8.03
CA LEU A 223 32.36 -3.28 -8.47
C LEU A 223 30.98 -3.22 -7.80
N LEU A 224 30.93 -3.03 -6.47
CA LEU A 224 29.68 -3.01 -5.71
C LEU A 224 28.72 -1.90 -6.15
N ARG A 225 29.26 -0.69 -6.48
CA ARG A 225 28.43 0.38 -7.03
C ARG A 225 27.75 0.01 -8.35
N LYS A 226 28.25 -1.00 -9.08
CA LYS A 226 27.64 -1.48 -10.34
C LYS A 226 26.54 -2.52 -10.11
N PHE A 227 26.37 -3.04 -8.88
CA PHE A 227 25.32 -4.01 -8.57
C PHE A 227 23.93 -3.37 -8.50
N GLU A 228 23.82 -2.10 -8.10
CA GLU A 228 22.54 -1.44 -7.89
C GLU A 228 21.61 -1.54 -9.11
N THR A 229 22.08 -1.14 -10.29
CA THR A 229 21.23 -1.12 -11.49
C THR A 229 20.70 -2.51 -11.88
N PRO A 230 21.51 -3.58 -11.92
CA PRO A 230 21.02 -4.93 -12.18
C PRO A 230 20.09 -5.49 -11.09
N ILE A 231 20.32 -5.13 -9.82
CA ILE A 231 19.42 -5.51 -8.73
C ILE A 231 18.05 -4.87 -8.95
N LEU A 232 17.99 -3.54 -9.17
CA LEU A 232 16.74 -2.82 -9.41
C LEU A 232 16.01 -3.24 -10.70
N ARG A 233 16.68 -3.98 -11.60
CA ARG A 233 16.09 -4.59 -12.80
C ARG A 233 15.77 -6.08 -12.63
N ASP A 234 15.85 -6.60 -11.42
CA ASP A 234 15.61 -8.01 -11.07
C ASP A 234 16.53 -9.00 -11.83
N GLN A 235 17.66 -8.52 -12.36
CA GLN A 235 18.66 -9.33 -13.04
C GLN A 235 19.59 -10.05 -12.06
N LEU A 236 19.79 -9.47 -10.87
CA LEU A 236 20.52 -10.05 -9.75
C LEU A 236 19.60 -10.19 -8.53
N PRO A 237 18.73 -11.22 -8.50
CA PRO A 237 17.75 -11.39 -7.42
C PRO A 237 18.36 -11.92 -6.11
N SER A 238 19.62 -12.32 -6.10
CA SER A 238 20.29 -12.84 -4.91
C SER A 238 21.68 -12.26 -4.79
N LEU A 239 22.11 -11.98 -3.56
CA LEU A 239 23.50 -11.62 -3.20
C LEU A 239 23.98 -12.55 -2.09
N GLU A 240 25.26 -12.92 -2.15
CA GLU A 240 25.90 -13.61 -1.04
C GLU A 240 26.07 -12.67 0.17
N PRO A 241 26.19 -13.22 1.40
CA PRO A 241 26.27 -12.43 2.63
C PRO A 241 27.39 -11.42 2.65
N GLU A 242 28.59 -11.77 2.18
CA GLU A 242 29.75 -10.90 2.23
C GLU A 242 29.64 -9.69 1.25
N PRO A 243 29.31 -9.87 -0.05
CA PRO A 243 29.01 -8.76 -0.94
C PRO A 243 27.86 -7.87 -0.47
N LEU A 244 26.83 -8.43 0.16
CA LEU A 244 25.72 -7.67 0.71
C LEU A 244 26.17 -6.80 1.89
N GLN A 245 26.97 -7.34 2.82
CA GLN A 245 27.51 -6.59 3.94
C GLN A 245 28.38 -5.43 3.49
N ASP A 246 29.29 -5.70 2.54
CA ASP A 246 30.20 -4.67 2.02
C ASP A 246 29.42 -3.61 1.19
N LEU A 247 28.33 -3.98 0.50
CA LEU A 247 27.44 -3.06 -0.20
C LEU A 247 26.72 -2.12 0.79
N VAL A 248 26.19 -2.67 1.89
CA VAL A 248 25.56 -1.88 2.96
C VAL A 248 26.55 -0.89 3.54
N ARG A 249 27.76 -1.37 3.91
CA ARG A 249 28.81 -0.51 4.47
C ARG A 249 29.17 0.62 3.51
N LEU A 250 29.37 0.32 2.24
CA LEU A 250 29.72 1.31 1.21
C LEU A 250 28.70 2.43 1.10
N PHE A 251 27.41 2.10 0.99
CA PHE A 251 26.37 3.12 0.84
C PHE A 251 26.06 3.87 2.14
N VAL A 252 26.33 3.28 3.29
CA VAL A 252 26.25 3.97 4.58
C VAL A 252 27.40 4.98 4.71
N GLU A 253 28.63 4.60 4.32
CA GLU A 253 29.79 5.50 4.26
C GLU A 253 29.59 6.64 3.23
N ASP A 254 28.91 6.36 2.13
CA ASP A 254 28.53 7.37 1.12
C ASP A 254 27.34 8.26 1.58
N GLU A 255 26.82 8.11 2.82
CA GLU A 255 25.65 8.82 3.37
C GLU A 255 24.34 8.60 2.57
N GLN A 256 24.21 7.49 1.87
CA GLN A 256 23.07 7.15 1.01
C GLN A 256 22.42 5.80 1.36
N PRO A 257 21.97 5.59 2.63
CA PRO A 257 21.41 4.31 3.06
C PRO A 257 20.11 3.94 2.30
N GLN A 258 19.36 4.92 1.76
CA GLN A 258 18.14 4.65 1.00
C GLN A 258 18.41 3.86 -0.30
N ARG A 259 19.63 3.90 -0.85
CA ARG A 259 20.00 3.09 -2.02
C ARG A 259 20.06 1.62 -1.65
N VAL A 260 20.56 1.31 -0.44
CA VAL A 260 20.56 -0.06 0.08
C VAL A 260 19.15 -0.56 0.30
N GLU A 261 18.28 0.27 0.93
CA GLU A 261 16.88 -0.12 1.13
C GLU A 261 16.23 -0.54 -0.21
N ARG A 262 16.40 0.28 -1.26
CA ARG A 262 15.88 -0.04 -2.59
C ARG A 262 16.43 -1.35 -3.13
N CYS A 263 17.73 -1.61 -2.98
CA CYS A 263 18.34 -2.85 -3.44
C CYS A 263 17.75 -4.07 -2.69
N VAL A 264 17.64 -4.01 -1.36
CA VAL A 264 17.12 -5.11 -0.56
C VAL A 264 15.68 -5.48 -0.93
N LEU A 265 14.84 -4.49 -1.29
CA LEU A 265 13.46 -4.73 -1.74
C LEU A 265 13.35 -5.55 -3.04
N HIS A 266 14.42 -5.62 -3.84
CA HIS A 266 14.49 -6.41 -5.09
C HIS A 266 15.23 -7.74 -4.93
N LEU A 267 15.78 -8.02 -3.73
CA LEU A 267 16.51 -9.25 -3.49
C LEU A 267 15.59 -10.35 -2.96
N ASN A 268 15.89 -11.60 -3.33
CA ASN A 268 15.16 -12.76 -2.82
C ASN A 268 15.58 -13.06 -1.37
N VAL A 269 14.63 -12.94 -0.46
CA VAL A 269 14.83 -13.10 0.98
C VAL A 269 15.24 -14.53 1.37
N GLU A 270 14.79 -15.55 0.61
CA GLU A 270 15.10 -16.96 0.88
C GLU A 270 16.60 -17.28 0.78
N THR A 271 17.37 -16.47 0.06
CA THR A 271 18.81 -16.66 -0.12
C THR A 271 19.67 -15.85 0.83
N MET A 272 19.06 -15.07 1.74
CA MET A 272 19.76 -14.17 2.64
C MET A 272 20.03 -14.84 4.01
N ASP A 273 21.13 -14.45 4.66
CA ASP A 273 21.31 -14.66 6.10
C ASP A 273 20.44 -13.65 6.86
N LEU A 274 19.26 -14.11 7.32
CA LEU A 274 18.26 -13.26 7.98
C LEU A 274 18.81 -12.58 9.22
N ASN A 275 19.59 -13.26 10.05
CA ASN A 275 20.14 -12.70 11.28
C ASN A 275 21.09 -11.53 10.97
N GLN A 276 21.93 -11.70 9.97
CA GLN A 276 22.83 -10.64 9.52
C GLN A 276 22.06 -9.45 8.93
N VAL A 277 21.06 -9.72 8.09
CA VAL A 277 20.26 -8.68 7.45
C VAL A 277 19.47 -7.88 8.48
N PHE A 278 18.82 -8.53 9.45
CA PHE A 278 18.10 -7.84 10.52
C PHE A 278 19.03 -6.94 11.34
N ARG A 279 20.21 -7.42 11.69
CA ARG A 279 21.22 -6.63 12.40
C ARG A 279 21.63 -5.41 11.57
N LEU A 280 21.99 -5.60 10.31
CA LEU A 280 22.38 -4.52 9.41
C LEU A 280 21.27 -3.48 9.23
N CYS A 281 20.02 -3.93 9.07
CA CYS A 281 18.86 -3.04 8.92
C CYS A 281 18.61 -2.20 10.18
N ARG A 282 18.73 -2.79 11.38
CA ARG A 282 18.56 -2.07 12.65
C ARG A 282 19.70 -1.09 12.89
N GLU A 283 20.97 -1.53 12.74
CA GLU A 283 22.15 -0.69 12.93
C GLU A 283 22.17 0.53 12.01
N ASN A 284 21.71 0.36 10.76
CA ASN A 284 21.76 1.41 9.73
C ASN A 284 20.38 2.08 9.46
N ARG A 285 19.37 1.80 10.29
CA ARG A 285 18.02 2.38 10.20
C ARG A 285 17.32 2.16 8.84
N LEU A 286 17.53 0.99 8.23
CA LEU A 286 16.96 0.59 6.96
C LEU A 286 15.56 -0.02 7.18
N TYR A 287 14.61 0.80 7.60
CA TYR A 287 13.30 0.32 8.08
C TYR A 287 12.43 -0.27 6.99
N SER A 288 12.50 0.23 5.75
CA SER A 288 11.73 -0.36 4.64
C SER A 288 12.23 -1.76 4.30
N ALA A 289 13.55 -1.96 4.34
CA ALA A 289 14.17 -3.27 4.18
C ALA A 289 13.80 -4.20 5.34
N LEU A 290 13.82 -3.69 6.58
CA LEU A 290 13.43 -4.44 7.77
C LEU A 290 12.00 -4.97 7.69
N ILE A 291 11.05 -4.12 7.30
CA ILE A 291 9.65 -4.49 7.09
C ILE A 291 9.54 -5.58 6.02
N TYR A 292 10.16 -5.36 4.86
CA TYR A 292 10.12 -6.29 3.73
C TYR A 292 10.63 -7.68 4.12
N VAL A 293 11.79 -7.73 4.78
CA VAL A 293 12.41 -9.00 5.15
C VAL A 293 11.58 -9.73 6.21
N ASN A 294 11.05 -9.04 7.25
CA ASN A 294 10.18 -9.69 8.24
C ASN A 294 8.91 -10.25 7.61
N ASN A 295 8.22 -9.43 6.79
CA ASN A 295 6.97 -9.85 6.16
C ASN A 295 7.18 -11.03 5.20
N ARG A 296 8.26 -10.99 4.39
CA ARG A 296 8.48 -11.99 3.33
C ARG A 296 9.14 -13.27 3.83
N ALA A 297 10.08 -13.17 4.80
CA ALA A 297 10.80 -14.32 5.32
C ALA A 297 10.09 -15.04 6.46
N LEU A 298 9.50 -14.28 7.39
CA LEU A 298 8.94 -14.80 8.63
C LEU A 298 7.40 -14.77 8.66
N GLY A 299 6.75 -14.05 7.75
CA GLY A 299 5.32 -13.79 7.84
C GLY A 299 4.95 -12.98 9.10
N ASP A 300 5.93 -12.28 9.70
CA ASP A 300 5.73 -11.48 10.89
C ASP A 300 5.45 -10.02 10.52
N TYR A 301 4.24 -9.57 10.84
CA TYR A 301 3.77 -8.22 10.56
C TYR A 301 3.77 -7.32 11.81
N VAL A 302 3.96 -7.91 12.99
CA VAL A 302 3.90 -7.21 14.28
C VAL A 302 5.28 -6.71 14.71
N ALA A 303 6.31 -7.55 14.62
CA ALA A 303 7.66 -7.18 15.04
C ALA A 303 8.20 -5.91 14.36
N PRO A 304 8.05 -5.71 13.03
CA PRO A 304 8.49 -4.46 12.41
C PRO A 304 7.74 -3.23 12.93
N ALA A 305 6.45 -3.35 13.27
CA ALA A 305 5.68 -2.25 13.84
C ALA A 305 6.21 -1.88 15.24
N CYS A 306 6.59 -2.88 16.04
CA CYS A 306 7.22 -2.64 17.34
C CYS A 306 8.58 -1.94 17.19
N ASP A 307 9.44 -2.39 16.27
CA ASP A 307 10.75 -1.78 16.01
C ASP A 307 10.62 -0.29 15.61
N LEU A 308 9.68 0.01 14.69
CA LEU A 308 9.42 1.37 14.24
C LEU A 308 8.82 2.27 15.33
N LEU A 309 7.90 1.75 16.15
CA LEU A 309 7.30 2.49 17.25
C LEU A 309 8.32 2.92 18.29
N VAL A 310 9.17 1.97 18.71
CA VAL A 310 10.21 2.23 19.70
C VAL A 310 11.24 3.23 19.16
N GLU A 311 11.65 3.10 17.90
CA GLU A 311 12.58 4.07 17.31
C GLU A 311 11.95 5.46 17.14
N HIS A 312 10.66 5.54 16.76
CA HIS A 312 9.92 6.80 16.72
C HIS A 312 9.92 7.48 18.10
N ALA A 313 9.57 6.75 19.16
CA ALA A 313 9.55 7.25 20.52
C ALA A 313 10.95 7.69 20.97
N ARG A 314 11.98 6.88 20.71
CA ARG A 314 13.37 7.19 21.06
C ARG A 314 13.87 8.43 20.32
N SER A 315 13.59 8.56 19.04
CA SER A 315 13.97 9.74 18.24
C SER A 315 13.33 11.02 18.77
N LEU A 316 12.09 10.95 19.27
CA LEU A 316 11.42 12.07 19.94
C LEU A 316 12.15 12.47 21.23
N LEU A 317 12.51 11.51 22.07
CA LEU A 317 13.24 11.78 23.32
C LEU A 317 14.64 12.35 23.09
N GLU A 318 15.33 11.91 22.05
CA GLU A 318 16.64 12.40 21.65
C GLU A 318 16.56 13.78 20.94
N GLY A 319 15.38 14.31 20.72
CA GLY A 319 15.16 15.60 20.05
C GLY A 319 15.37 15.58 18.54
N ARG A 320 15.47 14.40 17.91
CA ARG A 320 15.61 14.21 16.46
C ARG A 320 14.23 14.22 15.78
N ILE A 321 13.61 15.41 15.73
CA ILE A 321 12.20 15.57 15.33
C ILE A 321 11.94 15.12 13.90
N GLU A 322 12.83 15.44 12.96
CA GLU A 322 12.63 15.07 11.53
C GLU A 322 12.78 13.56 11.31
N ASP A 323 13.74 12.92 11.99
CA ASP A 323 13.90 11.46 11.95
C ASP A 323 12.65 10.78 12.57
N ALA A 324 12.20 11.31 13.72
CA ALA A 324 11.01 10.80 14.38
C ALA A 324 9.76 10.86 13.47
N LYS A 325 9.54 12.01 12.81
CA LYS A 325 8.45 12.15 11.84
C LYS A 325 8.57 11.16 10.70
N ALA A 326 9.76 11.03 10.11
CA ALA A 326 10.00 10.11 9.00
C ALA A 326 9.68 8.65 9.38
N VAL A 327 10.12 8.20 10.56
CA VAL A 327 9.84 6.86 11.08
C VAL A 327 8.36 6.68 11.41
N GLY A 328 7.73 7.68 12.06
CA GLY A 328 6.32 7.64 12.41
C GLY A 328 5.39 7.58 11.18
N TYR A 329 5.64 8.40 10.16
CA TYR A 329 4.87 8.31 8.91
C TYR A 329 5.11 7.00 8.15
N LYS A 330 6.34 6.46 8.21
CA LYS A 330 6.64 5.13 7.64
C LYS A 330 5.83 4.03 8.36
N LEU A 331 5.71 4.12 9.69
CA LEU A 331 4.88 3.21 10.47
C LEU A 331 3.39 3.33 10.10
N LEU A 332 2.86 4.54 9.99
CA LEU A 332 1.48 4.76 9.56
C LEU A 332 1.21 4.21 8.15
N LEU A 333 2.15 4.42 7.21
CA LEU A 333 2.06 3.84 5.87
C LEU A 333 2.07 2.31 5.90
N TYR A 334 2.95 1.72 6.71
CA TYR A 334 3.03 0.28 6.89
C TYR A 334 1.73 -0.31 7.45
N LEU A 335 1.20 0.28 8.53
CA LEU A 335 -0.08 -0.15 9.10
C LEU A 335 -1.22 -0.04 8.09
N ARG A 336 -1.23 1.01 7.26
CA ARG A 336 -2.22 1.17 6.20
C ARG A 336 -2.12 0.06 5.14
N CYS A 337 -0.91 -0.35 4.75
CA CYS A 337 -0.72 -1.51 3.86
C CYS A 337 -1.24 -2.80 4.51
N CYS A 338 -0.96 -3.02 5.80
CA CYS A 338 -1.47 -4.18 6.54
C CYS A 338 -3.00 -4.20 6.58
N VAL A 339 -3.63 -3.05 6.87
CA VAL A 339 -5.09 -2.91 6.93
C VAL A 339 -5.76 -3.17 5.58
N ARG A 340 -5.16 -2.70 4.49
CA ARG A 340 -5.67 -2.90 3.13
C ARG A 340 -5.41 -4.28 2.56
N GLY A 341 -4.58 -5.07 3.22
CA GLY A 341 -4.11 -6.33 2.67
C GLY A 341 -3.15 -6.16 1.50
N GLU A 342 -2.49 -5.01 1.41
CA GLU A 342 -1.45 -4.74 0.42
C GLU A 342 -0.08 -5.19 0.93
N GLY A 343 0.81 -5.59 0.02
CA GLY A 343 2.22 -5.81 0.35
C GLY A 343 2.94 -4.50 0.66
N PHE A 344 4.07 -4.58 1.36
CA PHE A 344 4.95 -3.42 1.56
C PHE A 344 6.24 -3.61 0.74
N PRO A 345 6.67 -2.61 -0.04
CA PRO A 345 6.09 -1.28 -0.23
C PRO A 345 4.73 -1.30 -0.96
N PRO A 346 3.94 -0.20 -0.90
CA PRO A 346 2.62 -0.14 -1.51
C PRO A 346 2.61 -0.57 -2.98
N GLY A 347 1.64 -1.40 -3.36
CA GLY A 347 1.53 -1.97 -4.71
C GLY A 347 2.23 -3.31 -4.92
N ALA A 348 2.95 -3.83 -3.92
CA ALA A 348 3.47 -5.20 -3.99
C ALA A 348 2.30 -6.21 -3.88
N PRO A 349 2.28 -7.26 -4.72
CA PRO A 349 1.21 -8.25 -4.68
C PRO A 349 1.26 -9.07 -3.37
N ARG A 350 0.11 -9.40 -2.83
CA ARG A 350 -0.04 -10.32 -1.70
C ARG A 350 -0.79 -11.57 -2.17
N ASP A 351 -0.28 -12.74 -1.80
CA ASP A 351 -0.67 -14.00 -2.43
C ASP A 351 -1.97 -14.65 -1.89
N ALA A 352 -2.56 -14.20 -0.75
CA ALA A 352 -3.77 -14.83 -0.22
C ALA A 352 -4.71 -13.89 0.55
N ALA A 353 -6.02 -13.97 0.24
CA ALA A 353 -7.07 -13.19 0.92
C ALA A 353 -7.24 -13.55 2.42
N VAL A 354 -7.01 -14.80 2.80
CA VAL A 354 -7.10 -15.29 4.18
C VAL A 354 -5.99 -14.68 5.03
N GLU A 355 -4.77 -14.61 4.50
CA GLU A 355 -3.64 -13.98 5.17
C GLU A 355 -3.87 -12.46 5.37
N ALA A 356 -4.53 -11.80 4.42
CA ALA A 356 -4.87 -10.38 4.52
C ALA A 356 -5.81 -10.08 5.71
N ALA A 357 -6.78 -10.94 5.99
CA ALA A 357 -7.68 -10.77 7.14
C ALA A 357 -6.94 -10.91 8.47
N LEU A 358 -6.08 -11.94 8.59
CA LEU A 358 -5.26 -12.16 9.77
C LEU A 358 -4.31 -10.97 10.03
N VAL A 359 -3.63 -10.48 8.99
CA VAL A 359 -2.70 -9.34 9.13
C VAL A 359 -3.46 -8.07 9.51
N ARG A 360 -4.66 -7.85 8.97
CA ARG A 360 -5.51 -6.73 9.38
C ARG A 360 -5.86 -6.83 10.87
N SER A 361 -6.28 -8.01 11.35
CA SER A 361 -6.62 -8.20 12.77
C SER A 361 -5.43 -7.95 13.69
N GLN A 362 -4.26 -8.46 13.33
CA GLN A 362 -3.02 -8.21 14.07
C GLN A 362 -2.64 -6.73 14.09
N ALA A 363 -2.75 -6.01 12.97
CA ALA A 363 -2.45 -4.59 12.89
C ALA A 363 -3.38 -3.74 13.75
N VAL A 364 -4.69 -4.04 13.76
CA VAL A 364 -5.67 -3.34 14.60
C VAL A 364 -5.46 -3.65 16.08
N GLY A 365 -5.31 -4.93 16.42
CA GLY A 365 -5.03 -5.35 17.79
C GLY A 365 -3.76 -4.69 18.32
N TRP A 366 -2.70 -4.67 17.50
CA TRP A 366 -1.47 -4.00 17.85
C TRP A 366 -1.67 -2.48 18.05
N LEU A 367 -2.35 -1.80 17.13
CA LEU A 367 -2.57 -0.36 17.20
C LEU A 367 -3.36 0.04 18.47
N LEU A 368 -4.34 -0.75 18.84
CA LEU A 368 -5.19 -0.49 20.00
C LEU A 368 -4.50 -0.85 21.33
N LEU A 369 -3.72 -1.93 21.36
CA LEU A 369 -3.24 -2.51 22.61
C LEU A 369 -1.74 -2.30 22.89
N ALA A 370 -0.94 -1.92 21.88
CA ALA A 370 0.50 -1.78 22.08
C ALA A 370 0.83 -0.68 23.09
N ALA A 371 1.48 -1.09 24.16
CA ALA A 371 1.97 -0.26 25.25
C ALA A 371 3.32 -0.77 25.72
N ALA A 372 4.06 0.02 26.48
CA ALA A 372 5.38 -0.36 26.99
C ALA A 372 5.37 -1.71 27.76
N SER A 373 4.27 -2.02 28.45
CA SER A 373 4.10 -3.21 29.27
C SER A 373 3.94 -4.51 28.47
N ASN A 374 3.34 -4.45 27.29
CA ASN A 374 2.96 -5.65 26.52
C ASN A 374 3.70 -5.81 25.18
N LEU A 375 4.50 -4.83 24.74
CA LEU A 375 5.33 -4.94 23.54
C LEU A 375 6.25 -6.18 23.54
N PRO A 376 6.87 -6.61 24.65
CA PRO A 376 7.64 -7.85 24.66
C PRO A 376 6.82 -9.09 24.34
N ALA A 377 5.57 -9.16 24.82
CA ALA A 377 4.65 -10.23 24.47
C ALA A 377 4.17 -10.18 23.02
N MET A 378 4.22 -9.00 22.40
CA MET A 378 3.88 -8.75 21.00
C MET A 378 5.06 -8.96 20.01
N GLY A 379 6.20 -9.47 20.46
CA GLY A 379 7.33 -9.78 19.59
C GLY A 379 8.50 -8.80 19.65
N TRP A 380 8.48 -7.79 20.53
CA TRP A 380 9.64 -6.93 20.75
C TRP A 380 10.82 -7.71 21.35
N GLN A 381 11.95 -7.72 20.66
CA GLN A 381 13.17 -8.45 21.07
C GLN A 381 14.35 -7.51 21.41
N GLY A 382 14.13 -6.21 21.41
CA GLY A 382 15.16 -5.23 21.71
C GLY A 382 15.39 -5.02 23.21
N PRO A 383 16.36 -4.15 23.59
CA PRO A 383 16.65 -3.82 24.99
C PRO A 383 15.44 -3.20 25.70
N SER A 384 15.12 -3.68 26.90
CA SER A 384 14.00 -3.17 27.70
C SER A 384 14.12 -1.68 28.06
N GLU A 385 15.35 -1.15 28.08
CA GLU A 385 15.62 0.27 28.30
C GLU A 385 14.95 1.18 27.25
N HIS A 386 14.81 0.69 26.00
CA HIS A 386 14.16 1.44 24.93
C HIS A 386 12.64 1.57 25.11
N LEU A 387 12.02 0.65 25.86
CA LEU A 387 10.60 0.72 26.19
C LEU A 387 10.25 1.89 27.12
N ALA A 388 11.22 2.39 27.89
CA ALA A 388 11.03 3.58 28.70
C ALA A 388 10.77 4.85 27.88
N ALA A 389 11.04 4.83 26.58
CA ALA A 389 10.71 5.91 25.65
C ALA A 389 9.21 6.02 25.33
N LEU A 390 8.46 4.94 25.53
CA LEU A 390 7.03 4.92 25.24
C LEU A 390 6.24 5.63 26.34
N PRO A 391 5.13 6.31 25.99
CA PRO A 391 4.26 6.93 26.99
C PRO A 391 3.69 5.85 27.93
N PRO A 392 3.61 6.15 29.23
CA PRO A 392 3.00 5.24 30.18
C PRO A 392 1.48 5.14 29.95
N GLY A 393 0.91 4.00 30.34
CA GLY A 393 -0.52 3.74 30.26
C GLY A 393 -0.95 2.90 29.06
N PRO A 394 -2.24 2.58 28.96
CA PRO A 394 -2.80 1.83 27.83
C PRO A 394 -2.76 2.65 26.54
N HIS A 395 -2.86 1.95 25.40
CA HIS A 395 -2.91 2.57 24.08
C HIS A 395 -1.69 3.44 23.70
N GLY A 396 -0.48 3.05 24.17
CA GLY A 396 0.75 3.83 23.96
C GLY A 396 1.08 4.08 22.48
N ALA A 397 0.87 3.09 21.62
CA ALA A 397 1.07 3.23 20.17
C ALA A 397 0.08 4.23 19.56
N LEU A 398 -1.21 4.09 19.85
CA LEU A 398 -2.24 5.00 19.35
C LEU A 398 -1.99 6.43 19.84
N ARG A 399 -1.59 6.61 21.09
CA ARG A 399 -1.24 7.92 21.66
C ARG A 399 -0.08 8.58 20.92
N LEU A 400 1.00 7.85 20.66
CA LEU A 400 2.15 8.38 19.92
C LEU A 400 1.78 8.75 18.48
N LEU A 401 1.07 7.87 17.79
CA LEU A 401 0.70 8.10 16.40
C LEU A 401 -0.33 9.22 16.24
N THR A 402 -1.28 9.35 17.17
CA THR A 402 -2.22 10.47 17.16
C THR A 402 -1.55 11.81 17.52
N SER A 403 -0.49 11.80 18.33
CA SER A 403 0.31 12.99 18.58
C SER A 403 1.14 13.42 17.37
N LEU A 404 1.55 12.49 16.52
CA LEU A 404 2.22 12.76 15.25
C LEU A 404 1.25 13.36 14.22
N ASP A 405 0.18 12.62 13.92
CA ASP A 405 -0.88 13.03 12.98
C ASP A 405 -2.19 12.30 13.32
N THR A 406 -3.05 13.00 14.04
CA THR A 406 -4.33 12.45 14.51
C THR A 406 -5.23 12.03 13.36
N ALA A 407 -5.27 12.82 12.27
CA ALA A 407 -6.15 12.54 11.15
C ALA A 407 -5.74 11.26 10.41
N VAL A 408 -4.45 11.11 10.13
CA VAL A 408 -3.92 9.93 9.43
C VAL A 408 -4.04 8.69 10.32
N ALA A 409 -3.67 8.76 11.60
CA ALA A 409 -3.73 7.63 12.53
C ALA A 409 -5.17 7.11 12.68
N LEU A 410 -6.14 8.00 12.90
CA LEU A 410 -7.55 7.62 13.01
C LEU A 410 -8.15 7.19 11.68
N SER A 411 -7.68 7.70 10.54
CA SER A 411 -8.13 7.21 9.23
C SER A 411 -7.70 5.75 8.98
N VAL A 412 -6.49 5.37 9.38
CA VAL A 412 -6.02 3.98 9.30
C VAL A 412 -6.88 3.06 10.16
N LEU A 413 -7.18 3.49 11.39
CA LEU A 413 -8.04 2.73 12.31
C LEU A 413 -9.48 2.62 11.78
N ALA A 414 -10.05 3.70 11.27
CA ALA A 414 -11.39 3.69 10.68
C ALA A 414 -11.47 2.78 9.44
N GLU A 415 -10.48 2.86 8.54
CA GLU A 415 -10.38 2.01 7.36
C GLU A 415 -10.29 0.53 7.74
N ALA A 416 -9.59 0.23 8.83
CA ALA A 416 -9.49 -1.12 9.37
C ALA A 416 -10.84 -1.68 9.84
N LEU A 417 -11.64 -0.86 10.49
CA LEU A 417 -12.91 -1.26 11.11
C LEU A 417 -14.10 -1.26 10.14
N THR A 418 -14.09 -0.43 9.08
CA THR A 418 -15.21 -0.31 8.12
C THR A 418 -15.39 -1.50 7.19
N GLY A 419 -14.39 -2.35 7.00
CA GLY A 419 -14.45 -3.52 6.12
C GLY A 419 -14.71 -4.86 6.87
N TRP A 420 -15.23 -4.82 8.09
CA TRP A 420 -15.14 -5.97 8.98
C TRP A 420 -16.49 -6.46 9.52
N ASP A 421 -17.42 -6.83 8.65
CA ASP A 421 -18.73 -7.35 9.10
C ASP A 421 -18.74 -8.87 9.43
N ALA A 422 -17.70 -9.62 9.03
CA ALA A 422 -17.67 -11.09 9.18
C ALA A 422 -16.63 -11.65 10.16
N ALA A 423 -15.69 -10.83 10.69
CA ALA A 423 -14.53 -11.30 11.44
C ALA A 423 -14.42 -10.74 12.87
N GLU A 424 -15.52 -10.29 13.49
CA GLU A 424 -15.49 -9.77 14.87
C GLU A 424 -14.99 -10.81 15.88
N THR A 425 -15.30 -12.08 15.66
CA THR A 425 -14.84 -13.21 16.52
C THR A 425 -13.33 -13.42 16.44
N GLU A 426 -12.73 -13.34 15.27
CA GLU A 426 -11.28 -13.53 15.10
C GLU A 426 -10.46 -12.36 15.68
N LEU A 427 -10.99 -11.13 15.62
CA LEU A 427 -10.33 -10.00 16.27
C LEU A 427 -10.38 -10.12 17.79
N LEU A 428 -11.49 -10.52 18.36
CA LEU A 428 -11.63 -10.71 19.80
C LEU A 428 -10.72 -11.81 20.32
N GLU A 429 -10.46 -12.86 19.53
CA GLU A 429 -9.48 -13.88 19.86
C GLU A 429 -8.03 -13.35 19.74
N ALA A 430 -7.75 -12.54 18.71
CA ALA A 430 -6.42 -11.89 18.56
C ALA A 430 -6.17 -10.81 19.63
N LEU A 431 -7.22 -10.16 20.13
CA LEU A 431 -7.16 -9.20 21.25
C LEU A 431 -7.04 -9.88 22.61
N ARG A 432 -7.33 -11.17 22.73
CA ARG A 432 -6.99 -11.97 23.91
C ARG A 432 -5.49 -12.26 23.89
N LEU A 433 -4.70 -11.25 24.27
CA LEU A 433 -3.30 -11.46 24.58
C LEU A 433 -3.23 -12.56 25.65
N PRO A 434 -2.27 -13.52 25.56
CA PRO A 434 -1.99 -14.42 26.66
C PRO A 434 -1.57 -13.55 27.85
N THR A 435 -2.52 -13.25 28.73
CA THR A 435 -2.18 -12.83 30.08
C THR A 435 -1.39 -14.01 30.62
N GLY A 436 -0.09 -13.79 30.96
CA GLY A 436 0.82 -14.84 31.34
C GLY A 436 0.50 -15.56 32.67
N GLU A 437 -0.77 -15.75 32.94
CA GLU A 437 -1.31 -16.62 33.95
C GLU A 437 -1.89 -17.83 33.23
N ASP A 438 -1.21 -18.96 33.35
CA ASP A 438 -1.75 -20.26 32.95
C ASP A 438 -3.16 -20.43 33.53
N PRO A 439 -4.12 -20.95 32.77
CA PRO A 439 -5.45 -21.22 33.27
C PRO A 439 -5.29 -22.17 34.50
N PRO A 440 -5.94 -21.88 35.63
CA PRO A 440 -5.79 -22.73 36.82
C PRO A 440 -6.18 -24.17 36.46
N ASP A 441 -5.31 -25.09 36.79
CA ASP A 441 -5.48 -26.52 36.55
C ASP A 441 -6.86 -26.97 37.09
N PRO A 442 -7.74 -27.50 36.25
CA PRO A 442 -9.13 -27.88 36.67
C PRO A 442 -9.17 -29.03 37.67
N ARG A 443 -8.04 -29.44 38.28
CA ARG A 443 -7.90 -30.54 39.22
C ARG A 443 -7.65 -30.15 40.68
N SER A 444 -7.68 -28.86 41.05
CA SER A 444 -7.62 -28.48 42.46
C SER A 444 -9.00 -28.47 43.08
N ASP A 445 -9.44 -29.61 43.56
CA ASP A 445 -10.57 -29.75 44.51
C ASP A 445 -10.28 -28.95 45.78
N GLY A 446 -11.09 -27.96 46.07
CA GLY A 446 -11.00 -27.22 47.32
C GLY A 446 -12.11 -26.17 47.42
N GLY A 447 -13.26 -26.55 47.93
CA GLY A 447 -14.43 -25.71 48.10
C GLY A 447 -14.20 -24.38 48.82
N ALA A 448 -14.70 -23.33 48.25
CA ALA A 448 -15.20 -22.13 48.91
C ALA A 448 -16.23 -21.49 47.98
N GLU A 449 -17.50 -21.72 48.29
CA GLU A 449 -18.62 -20.90 47.80
C GLU A 449 -18.40 -19.49 48.34
N SER A 450 -17.89 -18.59 47.54
CA SER A 450 -17.98 -17.15 47.76
C SER A 450 -18.52 -16.54 46.46
N GLY A 451 -19.65 -15.85 46.58
CA GLY A 451 -20.44 -15.27 45.51
C GLY A 451 -19.60 -14.48 44.54
N LEU A 452 -19.35 -15.05 43.40
CA LEU A 452 -18.98 -14.35 42.17
C LEU A 452 -20.32 -13.89 41.58
N GLU A 453 -20.66 -12.64 41.84
CA GLU A 453 -21.58 -11.88 41.02
C GLU A 453 -21.16 -12.06 39.56
N ASP A 454 -22.11 -12.44 38.77
CA ASP A 454 -22.05 -12.70 37.33
C ASP A 454 -21.53 -11.45 36.58
N CYS A 455 -20.22 -11.27 36.56
CA CYS A 455 -19.59 -10.38 35.61
C CYS A 455 -19.68 -11.06 34.24
N SER A 456 -20.87 -10.96 33.64
CA SER A 456 -21.02 -11.15 32.21
C SER A 456 -20.00 -10.22 31.52
N LEU A 457 -18.87 -10.76 31.12
CA LEU A 457 -17.94 -10.10 30.18
C LEU A 457 -18.76 -9.89 28.90
N GLU A 458 -19.41 -8.72 28.80
CA GLU A 458 -20.00 -8.28 27.53
C GLU A 458 -18.87 -8.32 26.51
N VAL A 459 -19.05 -9.15 25.51
CA VAL A 459 -18.14 -9.28 24.38
C VAL A 459 -18.14 -7.93 23.64
N GLN A 460 -17.19 -7.06 23.98
CA GLN A 460 -17.07 -5.75 23.34
C GLN A 460 -16.64 -5.93 21.90
N THR A 461 -17.34 -5.29 20.98
CA THR A 461 -16.94 -5.28 19.57
C THR A 461 -15.62 -4.52 19.38
N ALA A 462 -14.87 -4.81 18.30
CA ALA A 462 -13.65 -4.09 17.97
C ALA A 462 -13.88 -2.58 17.84
N SER A 463 -15.02 -2.19 17.29
CA SER A 463 -15.44 -0.80 17.16
C SER A 463 -15.63 -0.15 18.53
N GLN A 464 -16.19 -0.87 19.50
CA GLN A 464 -16.36 -0.38 20.88
C GLN A 464 -15.01 -0.20 21.58
N VAL A 465 -14.07 -1.15 21.43
CA VAL A 465 -12.71 -1.04 21.99
C VAL A 465 -11.99 0.17 21.39
N ALA A 466 -12.10 0.37 20.08
CA ALA A 466 -11.49 1.52 19.40
C ALA A 466 -12.10 2.85 19.88
N VAL A 467 -13.41 2.93 20.02
CA VAL A 467 -14.08 4.14 20.54
C VAL A 467 -13.65 4.40 21.98
N ASN A 468 -13.58 3.39 22.84
CA ASN A 468 -13.12 3.52 24.22
C ASN A 468 -11.68 4.04 24.29
N ALA A 469 -10.79 3.51 23.43
CA ALA A 469 -9.40 3.99 23.33
C ALA A 469 -9.32 5.47 22.92
N VAL A 470 -10.08 5.88 21.91
CA VAL A 470 -10.11 7.26 21.44
C VAL A 470 -10.74 8.20 22.50
N VAL A 471 -11.79 7.78 23.19
CA VAL A 471 -12.41 8.52 24.29
C VAL A 471 -11.42 8.72 25.45
N SER A 472 -10.63 7.68 25.77
CA SER A 472 -9.53 7.79 26.76
C SER A 472 -8.53 8.88 26.35
N LEU A 473 -8.12 8.94 25.10
CA LEU A 473 -7.23 9.99 24.58
C LEU A 473 -7.86 11.38 24.64
N LEU A 474 -9.17 11.51 24.39
CA LEU A 474 -9.91 12.77 24.50
C LEU A 474 -9.92 13.31 25.92
N SER A 475 -10.01 12.45 26.93
CA SER A 475 -10.01 12.85 28.34
C SER A 475 -8.67 13.43 28.79
N GLU A 476 -7.56 13.12 28.11
CA GLU A 476 -6.20 13.56 28.44
C GLU A 476 -5.81 14.94 27.87
N GLY A 477 -6.72 15.65 27.22
CA GLY A 477 -6.51 17.05 26.83
C GLY A 477 -5.80 17.24 25.48
N ALA A 478 -6.12 16.44 24.47
CA ALA A 478 -5.64 16.62 23.09
C ALA A 478 -5.88 18.07 22.57
N SER A 479 -4.97 18.58 21.74
CA SER A 479 -5.11 19.89 21.10
C SER A 479 -6.39 19.96 20.23
N TRP A 480 -6.93 21.17 20.02
CA TRP A 480 -8.22 21.35 19.31
C TRP A 480 -8.34 20.63 17.96
N PRO A 481 -7.37 20.71 17.01
CA PRO A 481 -7.45 19.98 15.75
C PRO A 481 -7.50 18.46 15.93
N SER A 482 -6.75 17.95 16.88
CA SER A 482 -6.73 16.53 17.24
C SER A 482 -8.06 16.08 17.85
N ARG A 483 -8.68 16.96 18.70
CA ARG A 483 -9.95 16.71 19.34
C ARG A 483 -11.10 16.60 18.34
N GLU A 484 -11.17 17.49 17.35
CA GLU A 484 -12.19 17.43 16.30
C GLU A 484 -12.10 16.15 15.50
N CYS A 485 -10.89 15.72 15.10
CA CYS A 485 -10.68 14.46 14.38
C CYS A 485 -11.13 13.26 15.22
N ALA A 486 -10.81 13.24 16.50
CA ALA A 486 -11.21 12.19 17.42
C ALA A 486 -12.74 12.13 17.60
N LEU A 487 -13.37 13.29 17.76
CA LEU A 487 -14.84 13.37 17.84
C LEU A 487 -15.51 12.89 16.54
N ARG A 488 -14.99 13.24 15.37
CA ARG A 488 -15.51 12.76 14.10
C ARG A 488 -15.41 11.22 13.98
N PHE A 489 -14.30 10.65 14.44
CA PHE A 489 -14.12 9.20 14.49
C PHE A 489 -15.18 8.55 15.39
N VAL A 490 -15.33 9.03 16.64
CA VAL A 490 -16.33 8.52 17.57
C VAL A 490 -17.74 8.68 17.00
N GLY A 491 -18.06 9.86 16.45
CA GLY A 491 -19.35 10.16 15.88
C GLY A 491 -19.74 9.23 14.71
N HIS A 492 -18.76 8.84 13.87
CA HIS A 492 -19.01 7.88 12.78
C HIS A 492 -19.48 6.52 13.30
N PHE A 493 -18.76 5.95 14.28
CA PHE A 493 -19.11 4.62 14.80
C PHE A 493 -20.34 4.62 15.71
N VAL A 494 -20.61 5.73 16.39
CA VAL A 494 -21.83 5.89 17.18
C VAL A 494 -23.06 6.06 16.28
N SER A 495 -22.95 6.89 15.23
CA SER A 495 -24.06 7.10 14.29
C SER A 495 -24.43 5.84 13.49
N ASP A 496 -23.45 4.97 13.23
CA ASP A 496 -23.69 3.67 12.58
C ASP A 496 -24.21 2.58 13.55
N GLY A 497 -24.39 2.92 14.84
CA GLY A 497 -24.86 1.97 15.88
C GLY A 497 -23.84 0.88 16.24
N ARG A 498 -22.58 1.03 15.84
CA ARG A 498 -21.51 0.03 16.04
C ARG A 498 -20.77 0.19 17.37
N ALA A 499 -20.90 1.33 18.01
CA ALA A 499 -20.29 1.60 19.31
C ALA A 499 -21.13 2.59 20.12
N ALA A 500 -20.98 2.54 21.45
CA ALA A 500 -21.54 3.52 22.38
C ALA A 500 -20.43 4.45 22.91
N ALA A 501 -20.79 5.69 23.23
CA ALA A 501 -19.88 6.65 23.83
C ALA A 501 -20.51 7.27 25.10
N PRO A 502 -19.69 7.73 26.07
CA PRO A 502 -20.18 8.39 27.26
C PRO A 502 -20.99 9.67 26.95
N PRO A 503 -22.04 9.97 27.74
CA PRO A 503 -22.89 11.14 27.48
C PRO A 503 -22.15 12.48 27.32
N PRO A 504 -21.09 12.80 28.08
CA PRO A 504 -20.33 14.03 27.88
C PRO A 504 -19.69 14.14 26.49
N VAL A 505 -19.17 13.03 25.94
CA VAL A 505 -18.59 12.97 24.60
C VAL A 505 -19.65 13.13 23.52
N LEU A 506 -20.81 12.49 23.71
CA LEU A 506 -21.98 12.66 22.83
C LEU A 506 -22.46 14.11 22.79
N LEU A 507 -22.44 14.81 23.91
CA LEU A 507 -22.77 16.24 23.96
C LEU A 507 -21.76 17.10 23.18
N GLU A 508 -20.49 16.76 23.26
CA GLU A 508 -19.48 17.44 22.44
C GLU A 508 -19.65 17.19 20.94
N LEU A 509 -20.04 15.97 20.58
CA LEU A 509 -20.42 15.63 19.22
C LEU A 509 -21.60 16.47 18.72
N LEU A 510 -22.64 16.60 19.53
CA LEU A 510 -23.79 17.46 19.21
C LEU A 510 -23.36 18.92 18.99
N ARG A 511 -22.48 19.46 19.86
CA ARG A 511 -21.93 20.81 19.70
C ARG A 511 -21.16 20.95 18.39
N MET A 512 -20.39 19.93 18.01
CA MET A 512 -19.64 19.93 16.75
C MET A 512 -20.57 19.90 15.53
N VAL A 513 -21.59 19.04 15.53
CA VAL A 513 -22.58 18.95 14.44
C VAL A 513 -23.40 20.22 14.32
N ALA A 514 -23.75 20.86 15.44
CA ALA A 514 -24.49 22.11 15.49
C ALA A 514 -23.65 23.34 15.10
N ALA A 515 -22.32 23.27 15.15
CA ALA A 515 -21.45 24.40 14.86
C ALA A 515 -21.54 24.85 13.37
N PRO A 516 -21.60 26.17 13.09
CA PRO A 516 -21.54 26.66 11.72
C PRO A 516 -20.18 26.35 11.09
N LYS A 517 -20.16 25.93 9.81
CA LYS A 517 -18.91 25.69 9.07
C LYS A 517 -18.02 26.93 9.14
N GLN A 518 -16.89 26.79 9.81
CA GLN A 518 -15.78 27.73 9.58
C GLN A 518 -15.08 27.25 8.29
N SER A 519 -15.10 28.11 7.25
CA SER A 519 -14.38 27.89 6.00
C SER A 519 -12.88 28.03 6.25
N GLY A 520 -12.27 26.99 6.77
CA GLY A 520 -10.84 26.85 6.96
C GLY A 520 -10.40 25.45 6.59
N ALA A 521 -9.34 25.36 5.79
CA ALA A 521 -8.75 24.14 5.28
C ALA A 521 -8.34 23.18 6.42
N GLY A 522 -9.28 22.42 6.93
CA GLY A 522 -9.05 21.28 7.81
C GLY A 522 -8.77 20.05 6.97
N ALA A 523 -7.76 19.27 7.34
CA ALA A 523 -7.41 18.00 6.72
C ALA A 523 -8.68 17.14 6.58
N GLN A 524 -9.03 16.81 5.33
CA GLN A 524 -10.14 15.92 5.02
C GLN A 524 -9.74 14.52 5.50
N LEU A 525 -10.35 14.06 6.59
CA LEU A 525 -10.37 12.64 6.90
C LEU A 525 -11.10 11.92 5.76
N SER A 526 -10.54 10.82 5.28
CA SER A 526 -11.21 9.93 4.32
C SER A 526 -12.36 9.11 4.92
N ILE A 527 -12.85 9.51 6.09
CA ILE A 527 -14.09 8.99 6.69
C ILE A 527 -15.25 9.67 5.95
N PRO A 528 -16.30 8.93 5.55
CA PRO A 528 -17.47 9.52 4.90
C PRO A 528 -18.02 10.67 5.73
N ASP A 529 -18.06 11.86 5.14
CA ASP A 529 -18.35 13.13 5.83
C ASP A 529 -19.87 13.29 6.06
N ARG A 530 -20.50 12.36 6.77
CA ARG A 530 -21.91 12.42 7.15
C ARG A 530 -22.21 13.46 8.24
N LEU A 531 -21.16 14.01 8.85
CA LEU A 531 -21.26 14.92 10.01
C LEU A 531 -21.22 16.42 9.65
N HIS A 532 -21.43 16.78 8.40
CA HIS A 532 -21.41 18.20 8.01
C HIS A 532 -22.83 18.80 7.92
N ARG A 533 -23.04 19.94 8.56
CA ARG A 533 -24.29 20.73 8.54
C ARG A 533 -24.84 21.05 7.13
N ALA A 534 -24.04 20.96 6.09
CA ALA A 534 -24.48 21.15 4.70
C ALA A 534 -25.05 19.88 4.07
N ASP A 535 -24.95 18.74 4.76
CA ASP A 535 -25.47 17.46 4.32
C ASP A 535 -26.90 17.31 4.89
N PRO A 536 -27.91 16.91 4.12
CA PRO A 536 -29.26 16.63 4.63
C PRO A 536 -29.26 15.57 5.74
N THR A 537 -28.20 14.79 5.85
CA THR A 537 -28.01 13.77 6.90
C THR A 537 -27.55 14.35 8.25
N ALA A 538 -27.14 15.63 8.34
CA ALA A 538 -26.64 16.21 9.61
C ALA A 538 -27.75 16.28 10.68
N GLU A 539 -28.97 16.64 10.30
CA GLU A 539 -30.11 16.64 11.23
C GLU A 539 -30.48 15.23 11.67
N GLU A 540 -30.42 14.24 10.75
CA GLU A 540 -30.64 12.84 11.06
C GLU A 540 -29.58 12.30 12.03
N THR A 541 -28.32 12.66 11.83
CA THR A 541 -27.22 12.31 12.75
C THR A 541 -27.41 12.95 14.11
N PHE A 542 -27.79 14.23 14.14
CA PHE A 542 -28.07 14.94 15.39
C PHE A 542 -29.24 14.27 16.13
N LEU A 543 -30.28 13.90 15.43
CA LEU A 543 -31.45 13.22 15.96
C LEU A 543 -31.08 11.86 16.58
N HIS A 544 -30.32 11.05 15.87
CA HIS A 544 -29.83 9.75 16.36
C HIS A 544 -28.97 9.89 17.63
N LEU A 545 -28.01 10.85 17.64
CA LEU A 545 -27.22 11.15 18.83
C LEU A 545 -28.07 11.61 20.00
N THR A 546 -29.13 12.41 19.75
CA THR A 546 -30.07 12.85 20.79
C THR A 546 -30.83 11.67 21.41
N GLU A 547 -31.26 10.73 20.59
CA GLU A 547 -31.90 9.49 21.05
C GLU A 547 -30.96 8.64 21.89
N THR A 548 -29.71 8.47 21.44
CA THR A 548 -28.65 7.74 22.17
C THR A 548 -28.38 8.38 23.54
N ILE A 549 -28.26 9.70 23.60
CA ILE A 549 -28.09 10.44 24.87
C ILE A 549 -29.30 10.23 25.77
N SER A 550 -30.50 10.33 25.23
CA SER A 550 -31.74 10.14 25.99
C SER A 550 -31.82 8.76 26.63
N GLN A 551 -31.36 7.73 25.91
CA GLN A 551 -31.31 6.36 26.44
C GLN A 551 -30.20 6.24 27.50
N ALA A 552 -28.98 6.71 27.22
CA ALA A 552 -27.85 6.63 28.13
C ALA A 552 -28.09 7.41 29.44
N CYS A 553 -28.71 8.59 29.37
CA CYS A 553 -29.03 9.42 30.52
C CYS A 553 -30.34 9.08 31.19
N SER A 554 -31.08 8.08 30.70
CA SER A 554 -32.41 7.69 31.22
C SER A 554 -33.34 8.89 31.42
N TRP A 555 -33.41 9.83 30.47
CA TRP A 555 -34.35 10.97 30.51
C TRP A 555 -35.79 10.53 30.75
N GLN A 556 -36.05 9.23 30.56
CA GLN A 556 -37.36 8.63 30.73
C GLN A 556 -37.69 8.34 32.19
N GLU A 557 -36.70 8.15 33.08
CA GLU A 557 -36.92 7.65 34.45
C GLU A 557 -36.75 8.75 35.54
N GLY A 558 -36.31 9.99 35.16
CA GLY A 558 -36.03 11.06 36.09
C GLY A 558 -34.62 11.00 36.67
N PRO A 559 -34.15 12.12 37.32
CA PRO A 559 -32.78 12.23 37.77
C PRO A 559 -32.48 11.29 38.94
N GLY A 560 -31.64 10.28 38.71
CA GLY A 560 -31.01 9.46 39.74
C GLY A 560 -29.77 10.16 40.32
N PRO A 561 -29.37 9.92 41.58
CA PRO A 561 -28.36 10.70 42.28
C PRO A 561 -26.90 10.53 41.86
N GLU A 562 -26.53 9.70 40.88
CA GLU A 562 -25.13 9.36 40.57
C GLU A 562 -24.81 9.21 39.06
N ARG A 563 -25.58 9.79 38.15
CA ARG A 563 -25.31 9.65 36.72
C ARG A 563 -24.86 10.98 36.12
N ASP A 564 -23.86 10.95 35.22
CA ASP A 564 -23.49 12.04 34.36
C ASP A 564 -24.69 12.48 33.49
N VAL A 565 -25.46 13.43 34.00
CA VAL A 565 -26.72 13.85 33.39
C VAL A 565 -26.44 14.97 32.40
N VAL A 566 -26.64 14.69 31.11
CA VAL A 566 -26.73 15.76 30.10
C VAL A 566 -28.10 16.43 30.22
N ASP A 567 -28.11 17.77 30.40
CA ASP A 567 -29.36 18.53 30.48
C ASP A 567 -30.05 18.58 29.09
N PRO A 568 -31.29 18.08 29.00
CA PRO A 568 -32.08 18.16 27.75
C PRO A 568 -32.23 19.60 27.24
N SER A 569 -32.23 20.58 28.11
CA SER A 569 -32.34 22.00 27.71
C SER A 569 -31.13 22.51 26.95
N GLU A 570 -29.94 21.94 27.18
CA GLU A 570 -28.74 22.25 26.41
C GLU A 570 -28.79 21.66 25.02
N VAL A 571 -29.24 20.42 24.91
CA VAL A 571 -29.42 19.73 23.61
C VAL A 571 -30.47 20.47 22.79
N LEU A 572 -31.57 20.85 23.37
CA LEU A 572 -32.59 21.65 22.71
C LEU A 572 -32.02 22.98 22.18
N ARG A 573 -31.28 23.71 22.98
CA ARG A 573 -30.64 24.98 22.57
C ARG A 573 -29.69 24.80 21.43
N LEU A 574 -28.93 23.69 21.37
CA LEU A 574 -28.03 23.36 20.27
C LEU A 574 -28.83 23.07 18.98
N ALA A 575 -29.93 22.31 19.08
CA ALA A 575 -30.78 22.00 17.94
C ALA A 575 -31.42 23.28 17.36
N GLU A 576 -31.92 24.16 18.21
CA GLU A 576 -32.49 25.46 17.82
C GLU A 576 -31.47 26.38 17.14
N ALA A 577 -30.24 26.49 17.73
CA ALA A 577 -29.17 27.27 17.16
C ALA A 577 -28.68 26.75 15.81
N ALA A 578 -28.75 25.46 15.59
CA ALA A 578 -28.42 24.82 14.33
C ALA A 578 -29.55 24.87 13.28
N GLY A 579 -30.79 25.18 13.71
CA GLY A 579 -31.98 25.14 12.85
C GLY A 579 -32.48 23.73 12.58
N PHE A 580 -32.13 22.74 13.42
CA PHE A 580 -32.56 21.34 13.32
C PHE A 580 -33.92 21.15 13.96
N CYS A 581 -34.93 21.39 13.19
CA CYS A 581 -36.32 21.49 13.68
C CYS A 581 -36.90 20.13 14.11
N ALA A 582 -36.60 19.06 13.38
CA ALA A 582 -37.05 17.72 13.74
C ALA A 582 -36.37 17.25 15.02
N ALA A 583 -35.08 17.50 15.17
CA ALA A 583 -34.31 17.15 16.35
C ALA A 583 -34.78 17.93 17.59
N ALA A 584 -35.09 19.22 17.48
CA ALA A 584 -35.64 20.02 18.57
C ALA A 584 -37.00 19.46 19.06
N GLY A 585 -37.93 19.16 18.14
CA GLY A 585 -39.21 18.54 18.47
C GLY A 585 -39.05 17.17 19.14
N ARG A 586 -38.11 16.35 18.65
CA ARG A 586 -37.80 15.04 19.23
C ARG A 586 -37.16 15.15 20.62
N CYS A 587 -36.27 16.12 20.84
CA CYS A 587 -35.69 16.39 22.16
C CYS A 587 -36.74 16.74 23.20
N LEU A 588 -37.68 17.63 22.84
CA LEU A 588 -38.84 17.96 23.70
C LEU A 588 -39.71 16.74 24.03
N HIS A 589 -39.95 15.86 23.05
CA HIS A 589 -40.69 14.61 23.26
C HIS A 589 -39.96 13.67 24.22
N LEU A 590 -38.64 13.42 23.97
CA LEU A 590 -37.82 12.51 24.77
C LEU A 590 -37.68 13.00 26.23
N SER A 591 -37.64 14.32 26.45
CA SER A 591 -37.56 14.92 27.78
C SER A 591 -38.94 15.08 28.49
N ALA A 592 -40.01 14.51 27.92
CA ALA A 592 -41.37 14.61 28.43
C ALA A 592 -41.92 16.04 28.58
N ARG A 593 -41.37 17.01 27.85
CA ARG A 593 -41.85 18.40 27.79
C ARG A 593 -42.97 18.52 26.72
N PHE A 594 -44.00 17.73 26.86
CA PHE A 594 -45.07 17.56 25.85
C PHE A 594 -45.81 18.88 25.53
N PRO A 595 -46.17 19.78 26.52
CA PRO A 595 -46.82 21.03 26.18
C PRO A 595 -45.96 21.90 25.24
N GLU A 596 -44.65 21.94 25.50
CA GLU A 596 -43.71 22.68 24.67
C GLU A 596 -43.49 22.04 23.31
N ALA A 597 -43.49 20.68 23.24
CA ALA A 597 -43.40 19.95 21.98
C ALA A 597 -44.60 20.25 21.06
N ILE A 598 -45.79 20.25 21.61
CA ILE A 598 -47.01 20.59 20.85
C ILE A 598 -46.97 22.05 20.38
N ALA A 599 -46.57 23.00 21.27
CA ALA A 599 -46.44 24.39 20.92
C ALA A 599 -45.33 24.62 19.85
N TRP A 600 -44.24 23.86 19.91
CA TRP A 600 -43.18 23.87 18.92
C TRP A 600 -43.70 23.48 17.52
N HIS A 601 -44.42 22.39 17.42
CA HIS A 601 -45.01 21.93 16.15
C HIS A 601 -46.09 22.88 15.61
N LEU A 602 -46.84 23.56 16.49
CA LEU A 602 -47.85 24.56 16.10
C LEU A 602 -47.24 25.85 15.51
N ASN A 603 -46.11 26.33 16.10
CA ASN A 603 -45.53 27.66 15.81
C ASN A 603 -44.42 27.60 14.79
N ARG A 604 -44.05 26.46 14.24
CA ARG A 604 -42.93 26.27 13.34
C ARG A 604 -43.12 26.99 12.01
N GLU A 605 -42.14 27.82 11.61
CA GLU A 605 -42.09 28.40 10.29
C GLU A 605 -41.94 27.29 9.21
N GLY A 606 -42.87 27.17 8.31
CA GLY A 606 -42.87 26.19 7.23
C GLY A 606 -43.63 24.87 7.47
N GLY A 607 -44.05 24.60 8.72
CA GLY A 607 -44.91 23.46 9.06
C GLY A 607 -46.27 23.96 9.53
N GLY A 608 -47.25 24.05 8.74
CA GLY A 608 -48.59 24.54 9.18
C GLY A 608 -49.20 23.68 10.30
N PRO A 609 -50.42 23.99 10.74
CA PRO A 609 -51.13 23.25 11.80
C PRO A 609 -51.15 21.73 11.62
N GLY A 610 -50.95 21.27 10.37
CA GLY A 610 -50.87 19.84 10.02
C GLY A 610 -49.78 19.08 10.80
N THR A 611 -48.59 19.65 10.99
CA THR A 611 -47.46 18.97 11.64
C THR A 611 -47.69 18.69 13.14
N ALA A 612 -48.40 19.59 13.83
CA ALA A 612 -48.76 19.39 15.22
C ALA A 612 -49.80 18.24 15.40
N PHE A 613 -50.77 18.18 14.48
CA PHE A 613 -51.76 17.07 14.51
C PHE A 613 -51.06 15.76 14.14
N ASP A 614 -50.22 15.74 13.11
CA ASP A 614 -49.48 14.54 12.71
C ASP A 614 -48.60 14.02 13.86
N TYR A 615 -47.95 14.91 14.62
CA TYR A 615 -47.19 14.55 15.83
C TYR A 615 -48.09 13.97 16.93
N VAL A 616 -49.24 14.59 17.22
CA VAL A 616 -50.17 14.11 18.27
C VAL A 616 -50.83 12.80 17.85
N GLU A 617 -51.34 12.70 16.61
CA GLU A 617 -51.98 11.52 16.07
C GLU A 617 -51.01 10.32 16.02
N SER A 618 -49.76 10.51 15.54
CA SER A 618 -48.74 9.46 15.49
C SER A 618 -48.39 8.96 16.90
N THR A 619 -48.20 9.86 17.85
CA THR A 619 -47.83 9.52 19.24
C THR A 619 -48.96 8.78 19.95
N LEU A 620 -50.25 9.12 19.70
CA LEU A 620 -51.41 8.43 20.25
C LEU A 620 -51.72 7.09 19.56
N ALA A 621 -51.32 6.91 18.31
CA ALA A 621 -51.55 5.72 17.53
C ALA A 621 -50.51 4.60 17.78
N GLU A 622 -49.36 4.89 18.35
CA GLU A 622 -48.35 3.89 18.67
C GLU A 622 -48.80 2.95 19.81
N PRO A 623 -49.04 1.66 19.57
CA PRO A 623 -49.60 0.75 20.57
C PRO A 623 -48.68 0.42 21.75
N ASN A 624 -47.35 0.70 21.62
CA ASN A 624 -46.36 0.48 22.67
C ASN A 624 -45.49 1.75 22.95
N GLY A 625 -45.93 2.94 22.54
CA GLY A 625 -45.07 4.10 22.39
C GLY A 625 -44.62 4.78 23.70
N LEU A 626 -45.42 4.84 24.70
CA LEU A 626 -45.11 5.56 25.95
C LEU A 626 -45.43 4.72 27.21
N PRO A 627 -44.55 4.76 28.24
CA PRO A 627 -44.88 4.19 29.54
C PRO A 627 -46.17 4.80 30.10
N PRO A 628 -46.97 4.08 30.92
CA PRO A 628 -48.30 4.53 31.35
C PRO A 628 -48.36 5.92 31.97
N GLN A 629 -47.35 6.27 32.78
CA GLN A 629 -47.23 7.59 33.40
C GLN A 629 -46.99 8.71 32.38
N ARG A 630 -46.15 8.46 31.38
CA ARG A 630 -45.90 9.39 30.30
C ARG A 630 -47.05 9.54 29.32
N ALA A 631 -47.73 8.44 29.04
CA ALA A 631 -48.96 8.46 28.26
C ALA A 631 -50.04 9.32 28.92
N ALA A 632 -50.23 9.23 30.24
CA ALA A 632 -51.13 10.10 31.00
C ALA A 632 -50.70 11.57 30.94
N ALA A 633 -49.39 11.85 31.10
CA ALA A 633 -48.85 13.23 31.00
C ALA A 633 -49.03 13.79 29.57
N PHE A 634 -48.83 12.96 28.55
CA PHE A 634 -49.04 13.37 27.15
C PHE A 634 -50.51 13.68 26.87
N ARG A 635 -51.41 12.81 27.30
CA ARG A 635 -52.88 13.07 27.21
C ARG A 635 -53.30 14.35 27.87
N SER A 636 -52.76 14.64 29.09
CA SER A 636 -52.99 15.90 29.81
C SER A 636 -52.42 17.12 29.06
N ALA A 637 -51.24 16.97 28.44
CA ALA A 637 -50.66 18.05 27.63
C ALA A 637 -51.45 18.35 26.36
N VAL A 638 -51.98 17.30 25.67
CA VAL A 638 -52.89 17.46 24.53
C VAL A 638 -54.15 18.16 24.92
N MET A 639 -54.77 17.79 26.06
CA MET A 639 -55.97 18.45 26.58
C MET A 639 -55.70 19.94 26.86
N GLY A 640 -54.55 20.27 27.49
CA GLY A 640 -54.19 21.66 27.75
C GLY A 640 -53.90 22.47 26.45
N ALA A 641 -53.47 21.83 25.39
CA ALA A 641 -53.18 22.48 24.09
C ALA A 641 -54.41 22.54 23.13
N LEU A 642 -55.54 21.90 23.52
CA LEU A 642 -56.74 21.84 22.67
C LEU A 642 -57.27 23.20 22.21
N PRO A 643 -57.30 24.27 23.01
CA PRO A 643 -57.68 25.59 22.52
C PRO A 643 -56.83 26.05 21.34
N SER A 644 -55.52 25.88 21.46
CA SER A 644 -54.55 26.28 20.37
C SER A 644 -54.72 25.38 19.13
N LEU A 645 -54.89 24.07 19.29
CA LEU A 645 -55.15 23.11 18.21
C LEU A 645 -56.47 23.40 17.50
N THR A 646 -57.53 23.68 18.26
CA THR A 646 -58.85 24.05 17.71
C THR A 646 -58.81 25.35 16.92
N ASN A 647 -58.07 26.37 17.43
CA ASN A 647 -57.86 27.60 16.68
C ASN A 647 -57.11 27.39 15.37
N ALA A 648 -56.17 26.47 15.34
CA ALA A 648 -55.34 26.17 14.19
C ALA A 648 -56.12 25.35 13.11
N ALA A 649 -56.86 24.31 13.51
CA ALA A 649 -57.67 23.48 12.60
C ALA A 649 -58.84 22.77 13.37
N PRO A 650 -60.02 23.40 13.46
CA PRO A 650 -61.13 22.86 14.24
C PRO A 650 -61.58 21.47 13.77
N ASP A 651 -61.58 21.22 12.45
CA ASP A 651 -62.01 19.94 11.90
C ASP A 651 -61.08 18.77 12.26
N ARG A 652 -59.78 19.00 12.30
CA ARG A 652 -58.81 17.98 12.76
C ARG A 652 -58.89 17.78 14.27
N ALA A 653 -59.02 18.87 15.03
CA ALA A 653 -59.19 18.80 16.48
C ALA A 653 -60.43 17.99 16.88
N ALA A 654 -61.55 18.22 16.24
CA ALA A 654 -62.77 17.46 16.47
C ALA A 654 -62.59 15.96 16.16
N ARG A 655 -61.94 15.61 15.06
CA ARG A 655 -61.65 14.21 14.69
C ARG A 655 -60.70 13.55 15.68
N LEU A 656 -59.64 14.25 16.13
CA LEU A 656 -58.67 13.78 17.09
C LEU A 656 -59.37 13.44 18.44
N VAL A 657 -60.19 14.35 18.94
CA VAL A 657 -60.95 14.14 20.19
C VAL A 657 -61.88 12.97 20.08
N MET A 658 -62.65 12.85 18.99
CA MET A 658 -63.54 11.73 18.78
C MET A 658 -62.84 10.37 18.62
N ALA A 659 -61.60 10.38 18.13
CA ALA A 659 -60.81 9.16 17.96
C ALA A 659 -60.15 8.68 19.26
N HIS A 660 -59.61 9.60 20.06
CA HIS A 660 -58.74 9.25 21.17
C HIS A 660 -59.21 9.73 22.56
N PHE A 661 -60.17 10.66 22.63
CA PHE A 661 -60.67 11.31 23.85
C PHE A 661 -62.21 11.27 23.91
N ALA A 662 -62.83 10.21 23.40
CA ALA A 662 -64.28 10.09 23.33
C ALA A 662 -64.97 10.14 24.71
N GLU A 663 -64.30 9.69 25.78
CA GLU A 663 -64.80 9.70 27.14
C GLU A 663 -64.63 11.06 27.85
N ASP A 664 -63.73 11.92 27.34
CA ASP A 664 -63.35 13.21 27.94
C ASP A 664 -64.00 14.42 27.24
N GLN A 665 -65.05 14.23 26.44
CA GLN A 665 -65.67 15.28 25.63
C GLN A 665 -66.22 16.46 26.47
N GLU A 666 -66.75 16.20 27.67
CA GLU A 666 -67.20 17.25 28.59
C GLU A 666 -66.02 18.13 29.02
N ALA A 667 -64.89 17.51 29.38
CA ALA A 667 -63.67 18.23 29.78
C ALA A 667 -63.08 19.08 28.61
N VAL A 668 -63.21 18.59 27.36
CA VAL A 668 -62.81 19.33 26.16
C VAL A 668 -63.69 20.60 25.99
N ILE A 669 -65.00 20.45 26.11
CA ILE A 669 -65.96 21.53 26.00
C ILE A 669 -65.70 22.58 27.11
N ASP A 670 -65.45 22.13 28.32
CA ASP A 670 -65.10 22.99 29.46
C ASP A 670 -63.73 23.70 29.25
N SER A 671 -62.73 23.08 28.65
CA SER A 671 -61.47 23.72 28.33
C SER A 671 -61.56 24.85 27.30
N LEU A 672 -62.62 24.85 26.48
CA LEU A 672 -62.92 25.89 25.49
C LEU A 672 -63.89 26.94 25.99
N ARG A 673 -64.35 26.87 27.27
CA ARG A 673 -65.38 27.72 27.85
C ARG A 673 -65.01 29.21 27.83
N ASP A 674 -63.75 29.54 27.98
CA ASP A 674 -63.29 30.94 28.00
C ASP A 674 -63.24 31.58 26.58
N CYS A 675 -63.40 30.76 25.51
CA CYS A 675 -63.36 31.19 24.10
C CYS A 675 -64.62 30.70 23.36
N PRO A 676 -65.79 31.33 23.49
CA PRO A 676 -67.08 30.88 22.95
C PRO A 676 -67.03 30.65 21.42
N GLU A 677 -66.22 31.42 20.70
CA GLU A 677 -66.11 31.29 19.25
C GLU A 677 -65.36 30.01 18.84
N LEU A 678 -64.32 29.62 19.58
CA LEU A 678 -63.61 28.36 19.40
C LEU A 678 -64.47 27.14 19.82
N GLN A 679 -65.23 27.30 20.91
CA GLN A 679 -66.13 26.27 21.34
C GLN A 679 -67.23 26.01 20.30
N TRP A 680 -67.75 27.04 19.69
CA TRP A 680 -68.76 26.90 18.60
C TRP A 680 -68.17 26.24 17.39
N ARG A 681 -66.99 26.69 16.93
CA ARG A 681 -66.28 26.06 15.78
C ARG A 681 -65.96 24.58 16.02
N TYR A 682 -65.54 24.23 17.23
CA TYR A 682 -65.31 22.83 17.62
C TYR A 682 -66.57 22.02 17.56
N LEU A 683 -67.68 22.48 18.14
CA LEU A 683 -68.96 21.80 18.18
C LEU A 683 -69.54 21.63 16.78
N ASP A 684 -69.47 22.63 15.93
CA ASP A 684 -69.90 22.54 14.53
C ASP A 684 -69.12 21.47 13.75
N SER A 685 -67.79 21.48 13.87
CA SER A 685 -66.90 20.49 13.25
C SER A 685 -67.14 19.08 13.82
N ALA A 686 -67.39 18.95 15.12
CA ALA A 686 -67.69 17.67 15.77
C ALA A 686 -69.05 17.09 15.30
N MET A 687 -70.06 17.93 15.16
CA MET A 687 -71.36 17.54 14.60
C MET A 687 -71.21 17.05 13.14
N GLN A 688 -70.51 17.80 12.29
CA GLN A 688 -70.25 17.42 10.91
C GLN A 688 -69.50 16.07 10.81
N ALA A 689 -68.47 15.89 11.64
CA ALA A 689 -67.69 14.64 11.68
C ALA A 689 -68.52 13.44 12.19
N ALA A 690 -69.45 13.68 13.15
CA ALA A 690 -70.37 12.65 13.65
C ALA A 690 -71.40 12.27 12.59
N GLU A 691 -71.90 13.23 11.83
CA GLU A 691 -72.82 13.00 10.69
C GLU A 691 -72.12 12.21 9.57
N ALA A 692 -70.88 12.55 9.24
CA ALA A 692 -70.11 11.80 8.25
C ALA A 692 -69.89 10.34 8.67
N ARG A 693 -69.61 10.07 9.95
CA ARG A 693 -69.48 8.69 10.48
C ARG A 693 -70.82 7.92 10.36
N ARG A 694 -71.92 8.54 10.70
CA ARG A 694 -73.25 7.92 10.57
C ARG A 694 -73.64 7.63 9.10
N GLY A 695 -73.16 8.47 8.17
CA GLY A 695 -73.33 8.24 6.74
C GLY A 695 -72.48 7.01 6.29
N ALA A 696 -71.26 6.93 6.66
CA ALA A 696 -70.35 5.83 6.31
C ALA A 696 -70.83 4.48 6.89
N ASP A 697 -71.36 4.47 8.10
CA ASP A 697 -71.95 3.24 8.73
C ASP A 697 -73.24 2.79 8.03
N ARG A 698 -73.96 3.70 7.37
CA ARG A 698 -75.16 3.37 6.56
C ARG A 698 -74.81 2.82 5.17
N ASP A 699 -73.70 3.16 4.62
CA ASP A 699 -73.25 2.67 3.32
C ASP A 699 -72.50 1.33 3.38
N ASN A 700 -72.01 0.93 4.59
CA ASN A 700 -71.33 -0.33 4.83
C ASN A 700 -72.22 -1.42 5.49
N GLY A 701 -73.46 -1.15 5.84
CA GLY A 701 -74.45 -2.09 6.34
C GLY A 701 -75.52 -2.41 5.27
#